data_0da2077f79b5196a0f3f5c808bc4a09c
#
_entry.id   0da2077f79b5196a0f3f5c808bc4a09c
#
_cell.length_a   1.000
_cell.length_b   1.000
_cell.length_c   1.000
_cell.angle_alpha   90.00
_cell.angle_beta   90.00
_cell.angle_gamma   90.00
#
_symmetry.space_group_name_H-M   'P 1'
#
loop_
_entity.id
_entity.type
_entity.pdbx_description
1 polymer ?
#
loop_
_entity_poly.entity_id
_entity_poly.type
_entity_poly.pdbx_seq_one_letter_code
_entity_poly.pdbx_strand_id
1 'polypeptide(L)'
;MKKYVLLRIAALLVCTAPAAPGSAATVSPPPAAEVFGSLPAVQHVAISPNGQVLATDRSTDSGTLIEIYDIGATSVRRTINLEQQHKLRDLNWANDEVLLVDVSFAQTMGGFIDGTRTHEFERTLSVNIDRGAVRTLLLNDLQRELVTGSTLHVTRTGRPRVVAMSSWNHSFSQMTGARDTRLRDDRRESGWALTLFDVSTYTGQGKVTAVGTPYTRDFVVNTSGEAVARGDWDAERDVYTVFAKVEGGWQDVHRTTDGELLQLGGLTTDGKSVLAAGTNGSGRSRVWAIALDGSGAKVYFEDPQFDVEALEMDVATGEAIGAYVGGMQTRLHYFDPKLQARQKSLAKAFPGRRVAMIDRSADGTRVIVEVDSPSNPTTFYLVDFGSGKADVAGEEYPALNGVTLGEVREVHYAARDGASIPAYLTLPPGRGDKNLPMVVLPHGGPASRDFLVFNWWPQFLATRGYAVLQPQFRGSTGFGAAHREAGYRQWGGLMQDDVTDGVREMIRTGLADPERICIAGASYGGYAALAGAAFTPDLYACAVSVNGVTDLPAMMGHVSRQTGSESDYSAEFKDHIGSIHDSNLAGRSPARAAESVRIPVLLLHGADDTVVPIAQSETMERALMTAGKTCTFVKLPGEDHWLSKSATRTQVLREMETFLARHLRAQD
;
A
#
# COMPACT_ATOMS: atom_id res chain seq x y z
N MET A 1 33.10 -8.77 -0.12
CA MET A 1 33.03 -9.91 0.81
C MET A 1 33.15 -9.38 2.23
N LYS A 2 32.05 -9.06 2.89
CA LYS A 2 32.00 -8.77 4.32
C LYS A 2 31.17 -9.87 4.97
N LYS A 3 31.78 -10.55 5.93
CA LYS A 3 31.20 -11.65 6.71
C LYS A 3 30.06 -11.11 7.56
N TYR A 4 28.84 -11.59 7.36
CA TYR A 4 27.77 -11.46 8.34
C TYR A 4 28.07 -12.45 9.49
N VAL A 5 28.36 -11.89 10.66
CA VAL A 5 28.58 -12.67 11.87
C VAL A 5 27.23 -12.92 12.51
N LEU A 6 26.87 -14.17 12.67
CA LEU A 6 25.73 -14.61 13.49
C LEU A 6 25.87 -14.03 14.91
N LEU A 7 25.06 -13.02 15.25
CA LEU A 7 25.02 -12.48 16.60
C LEU A 7 24.06 -13.33 17.43
N ARG A 8 24.60 -14.12 18.34
CA ARG A 8 23.82 -14.84 19.36
C ARG A 8 23.36 -13.82 20.42
N ILE A 9 22.06 -13.66 20.59
CA ILE A 9 21.51 -12.87 21.70
C ILE A 9 21.63 -13.73 22.97
N ALA A 10 22.65 -13.47 23.78
CA ALA A 10 22.74 -13.95 25.14
C ALA A 10 21.90 -13.02 26.04
N ALA A 11 21.01 -13.59 26.85
CA ALA A 11 20.23 -12.83 27.83
C ALA A 11 21.17 -12.11 28.80
N LEU A 12 21.22 -10.77 28.73
CA LEU A 12 21.93 -9.94 29.69
C LEU A 12 21.00 -9.63 30.87
N LEU A 13 21.39 -10.10 32.06
CA LEU A 13 20.87 -9.62 33.33
C LEU A 13 21.22 -8.13 33.47
N VAL A 14 20.23 -7.28 33.61
CA VAL A 14 20.38 -5.86 33.85
C VAL A 14 20.67 -5.66 35.35
N CYS A 15 21.94 -5.35 35.68
CA CYS A 15 22.29 -4.73 36.95
C CYS A 15 22.04 -3.23 36.87
N THR A 16 21.10 -2.73 37.65
CA THR A 16 20.84 -1.28 37.79
C THR A 16 21.95 -0.62 38.59
N ALA A 17 22.78 0.20 37.96
CA ALA A 17 23.65 1.18 38.58
C ALA A 17 22.98 2.56 38.61
N PRO A 18 23.20 3.40 39.65
CA PRO A 18 22.53 4.70 39.73
C PRO A 18 23.07 5.68 38.68
N ALA A 19 22.17 6.45 38.09
CA ALA A 19 22.45 7.44 37.08
C ALA A 19 23.33 8.59 37.60
N ALA A 20 24.44 8.86 36.95
CA ALA A 20 25.22 10.08 37.08
C ALA A 20 24.52 11.26 36.37
N PRO A 21 24.64 12.51 36.82
CA PRO A 21 23.97 13.66 36.25
C PRO A 21 24.53 13.98 34.83
N GLY A 22 23.61 14.25 33.95
CA GLY A 22 23.74 14.36 32.50
C GLY A 22 24.94 15.14 31.96
N SER A 23 25.74 14.42 31.20
CA SER A 23 26.47 14.98 30.07
C SER A 23 25.44 15.29 28.96
N ALA A 24 25.42 16.53 28.47
CA ALA A 24 24.65 16.87 27.28
C ALA A 24 25.07 15.91 26.18
N ALA A 25 24.15 15.07 25.72
CA ALA A 25 24.39 14.15 24.63
C ALA A 25 24.77 14.99 23.43
N THR A 26 25.99 14.82 22.93
CA THR A 26 26.38 15.39 21.64
C THR A 26 25.47 14.78 20.59
N VAL A 27 24.55 15.59 20.04
CA VAL A 27 23.66 15.17 18.97
C VAL A 27 24.55 14.80 17.79
N SER A 28 24.57 13.53 17.43
CA SER A 28 25.29 13.07 16.24
C SER A 28 24.75 13.82 15.01
N PRO A 29 25.62 14.15 14.03
CA PRO A 29 25.13 14.79 12.82
C PRO A 29 24.03 13.91 12.17
N PRO A 30 23.01 14.54 11.52
CA PRO A 30 21.93 13.80 10.90
C PRO A 30 22.48 12.82 9.86
N PRO A 31 21.91 11.61 9.73
CA PRO A 31 22.30 10.67 8.69
C PRO A 31 22.14 11.31 7.31
N ALA A 32 23.04 10.99 6.36
CA ALA A 32 23.00 11.52 5.02
C ALA A 32 21.66 11.18 4.32
N ALA A 33 21.23 12.00 3.37
CA ALA A 33 19.98 11.81 2.63
C ALA A 33 19.91 10.43 1.95
N GLU A 34 21.04 9.90 1.52
CA GLU A 34 21.20 8.57 0.90
C GLU A 34 20.72 7.44 1.81
N VAL A 35 20.88 7.58 3.12
CA VAL A 35 20.49 6.53 4.08
C VAL A 35 18.98 6.36 4.10
N PHE A 36 18.22 7.44 3.97
CA PHE A 36 16.76 7.43 3.89
C PHE A 36 16.24 7.32 2.46
N GLY A 37 16.99 7.83 1.49
CA GLY A 37 16.63 7.83 0.07
C GLY A 37 16.90 6.50 -0.63
N SER A 38 17.80 5.66 -0.10
CA SER A 38 17.95 4.29 -0.57
C SER A 38 16.65 3.52 -0.43
N LEU A 39 16.33 2.68 -1.41
CA LEU A 39 15.27 1.68 -1.22
C LEU A 39 15.67 0.74 -0.08
N PRO A 40 14.71 0.14 0.63
CA PRO A 40 14.99 -0.85 1.65
C PRO A 40 15.96 -1.93 1.14
N ALA A 41 16.94 -2.31 1.97
CA ALA A 41 17.90 -3.32 1.58
C ALA A 41 17.25 -4.70 1.40
N VAL A 42 16.27 -5.02 2.27
CA VAL A 42 15.40 -6.19 2.19
C VAL A 42 13.97 -5.72 2.43
N GLN A 43 13.03 -6.11 1.56
CA GLN A 43 11.60 -5.80 1.69
C GLN A 43 10.75 -7.07 1.83
N HIS A 44 11.21 -8.19 1.26
CA HIS A 44 10.46 -9.43 1.20
C HIS A 44 11.31 -10.58 1.71
N VAL A 45 10.70 -11.39 2.58
CA VAL A 45 11.30 -12.64 3.09
C VAL A 45 10.22 -13.71 3.07
N ALA A 46 10.48 -14.82 2.39
CA ALA A 46 9.55 -15.95 2.30
C ALA A 46 10.25 -17.25 2.68
N ILE A 47 9.53 -18.13 3.41
CA ILE A 47 10.03 -19.44 3.83
C ILE A 47 9.36 -20.55 3.05
N SER A 48 10.15 -21.54 2.58
CA SER A 48 9.60 -22.71 1.90
C SER A 48 8.64 -23.53 2.80
N PRO A 49 7.67 -24.24 2.21
CA PRO A 49 6.72 -25.06 2.98
C PRO A 49 7.36 -26.05 3.93
N ASN A 50 8.50 -26.68 3.56
CA ASN A 50 9.24 -27.57 4.44
C ASN A 50 10.08 -26.85 5.51
N GLY A 51 10.10 -25.52 5.48
CA GLY A 51 10.85 -24.70 6.44
C GLY A 51 12.37 -24.77 6.30
N GLN A 52 12.93 -25.21 5.15
CA GLN A 52 14.36 -25.41 5.00
C GLN A 52 15.04 -24.36 4.13
N VAL A 53 14.29 -23.59 3.35
CA VAL A 53 14.81 -22.62 2.38
C VAL A 53 14.18 -21.25 2.63
N LEU A 54 14.99 -20.18 2.59
CA LEU A 54 14.54 -18.79 2.59
C LEU A 54 14.76 -18.17 1.22
N ALA A 55 13.83 -17.34 0.79
CA ALA A 55 13.99 -16.39 -0.30
C ALA A 55 13.92 -14.98 0.27
N THR A 56 14.88 -14.12 -0.10
CA THR A 56 14.89 -12.70 0.28
C THR A 56 15.19 -11.87 -0.95
N ASP A 57 14.74 -10.64 -0.98
CA ASP A 57 15.21 -9.68 -1.95
C ASP A 57 16.42 -8.90 -1.43
N ARG A 58 17.13 -8.27 -2.35
CA ARG A 58 18.17 -7.29 -2.05
C ARG A 58 18.19 -6.19 -3.12
N SER A 59 17.90 -4.97 -2.70
CA SER A 59 18.01 -3.81 -3.57
C SER A 59 19.46 -3.50 -3.89
N THR A 60 19.75 -3.19 -5.16
CA THR A 60 21.06 -2.80 -5.67
C THR A 60 20.91 -1.61 -6.62
N ASP A 61 22.03 -0.94 -6.96
CA ASP A 61 22.03 0.15 -7.95
C ASP A 61 21.58 -0.31 -9.36
N SER A 62 21.70 -1.61 -9.64
CA SER A 62 21.37 -2.22 -10.95
C SER A 62 19.98 -2.90 -10.98
N GLY A 63 19.20 -2.85 -9.89
CA GLY A 63 17.90 -3.51 -9.77
C GLY A 63 17.79 -4.36 -8.53
N THR A 64 16.82 -5.27 -8.51
CA THR A 64 16.54 -6.17 -7.39
C THR A 64 17.12 -7.56 -7.65
N LEU A 65 17.86 -8.08 -6.69
CA LEU A 65 18.31 -9.47 -6.65
C LEU A 65 17.41 -10.25 -5.71
N ILE A 66 16.98 -11.44 -6.11
CA ILE A 66 16.33 -12.40 -5.22
C ILE A 66 17.40 -13.44 -4.86
N GLU A 67 17.65 -13.59 -3.57
CA GLU A 67 18.66 -14.49 -3.02
C GLU A 67 17.99 -15.63 -2.27
N ILE A 68 18.36 -16.87 -2.59
CA ILE A 68 17.79 -18.09 -2.04
C ILE A 68 18.87 -18.80 -1.20
N TYR A 69 18.51 -19.12 0.04
CA TYR A 69 19.42 -19.71 1.04
C TYR A 69 18.82 -20.99 1.62
N ASP A 70 19.67 -22.01 1.78
CA ASP A 70 19.33 -23.10 2.68
C ASP A 70 19.51 -22.64 4.13
N ILE A 71 18.51 -22.85 4.99
CA ILE A 71 18.55 -22.40 6.40
C ILE A 71 19.70 -23.10 7.14
N GLY A 72 20.55 -22.27 7.76
CA GLY A 72 21.79 -22.73 8.40
C GLY A 72 23.01 -22.75 7.49
N ALA A 73 22.86 -22.55 6.18
CA ALA A 73 23.99 -22.38 5.28
C ALA A 73 24.54 -20.94 5.35
N THR A 74 25.83 -20.80 5.03
CA THR A 74 26.52 -19.50 4.99
C THR A 74 26.61 -18.90 3.58
N SER A 75 26.15 -19.63 2.56
CA SER A 75 26.24 -19.24 1.15
C SER A 75 24.86 -19.19 0.49
N VAL A 76 24.73 -18.28 -0.45
CA VAL A 76 23.57 -18.18 -1.34
C VAL A 76 23.53 -19.44 -2.22
N ARG A 77 22.40 -20.17 -2.21
CA ARG A 77 22.17 -21.32 -3.10
C ARG A 77 21.95 -20.86 -4.53
N ARG A 78 21.15 -19.77 -4.69
CA ARG A 78 20.83 -19.20 -6.00
C ARG A 78 20.54 -17.70 -5.89
N THR A 79 20.94 -16.98 -6.94
CA THR A 79 20.56 -15.57 -7.14
C THR A 79 19.79 -15.44 -8.45
N ILE A 80 18.68 -14.68 -8.40
CA ILE A 80 17.88 -14.30 -9.57
C ILE A 80 17.97 -12.80 -9.68
N ASN A 81 18.38 -12.30 -10.84
CA ASN A 81 18.44 -10.87 -11.12
C ASN A 81 17.15 -10.47 -11.84
N LEU A 82 16.37 -9.60 -11.22
CA LEU A 82 15.25 -8.95 -11.90
C LEU A 82 15.81 -7.82 -12.77
N GLU A 83 15.32 -7.74 -14.00
CA GLU A 83 15.65 -6.63 -14.88
C GLU A 83 15.29 -5.30 -14.22
N GLN A 84 16.08 -4.26 -14.47
CA GLN A 84 15.97 -2.96 -13.81
C GLN A 84 14.57 -2.30 -13.92
N GLN A 85 13.83 -2.67 -14.96
CA GLN A 85 12.45 -2.19 -15.17
C GLN A 85 11.40 -2.93 -14.33
N HIS A 86 11.74 -4.11 -13.77
CA HIS A 86 10.83 -4.90 -12.96
C HIS A 86 10.94 -4.49 -11.48
N LYS A 87 9.80 -4.18 -10.88
CA LYS A 87 9.65 -3.94 -9.45
C LYS A 87 9.15 -5.22 -8.81
N LEU A 88 9.86 -5.71 -7.81
CA LEU A 88 9.37 -6.82 -7.00
C LEU A 88 8.16 -6.36 -6.20
N ARG A 89 7.10 -7.18 -6.19
CA ARG A 89 5.87 -6.94 -5.45
C ARG A 89 5.67 -7.91 -4.31
N ASP A 90 6.00 -9.20 -4.56
CA ASP A 90 5.86 -10.23 -3.53
C ASP A 90 6.70 -11.46 -3.85
N LEU A 91 6.97 -12.28 -2.81
CA LEU A 91 7.64 -13.58 -2.88
C LEU A 91 6.79 -14.62 -2.17
N ASN A 92 6.38 -15.66 -2.89
CA ASN A 92 5.57 -16.76 -2.35
C ASN A 92 6.08 -18.12 -2.82
N TRP A 93 6.02 -19.15 -1.97
CA TRP A 93 6.40 -20.49 -2.35
C TRP A 93 5.20 -21.30 -2.84
N ALA A 94 5.27 -21.79 -4.08
CA ALA A 94 4.30 -22.75 -4.58
C ALA A 94 4.53 -24.15 -3.95
N ASN A 95 5.78 -24.57 -3.82
CA ASN A 95 6.23 -25.75 -3.07
C ASN A 95 7.71 -25.58 -2.71
N ASP A 96 8.39 -26.63 -2.24
CA ASP A 96 9.81 -26.55 -1.82
C ASP A 96 10.81 -26.32 -2.95
N GLU A 97 10.37 -26.45 -4.22
CA GLU A 97 11.23 -26.28 -5.41
C GLU A 97 10.87 -25.05 -6.26
N VAL A 98 9.68 -24.48 -6.06
CA VAL A 98 9.14 -23.43 -6.94
C VAL A 98 8.77 -22.20 -6.13
N LEU A 99 9.50 -21.10 -6.40
CA LEU A 99 9.21 -19.78 -5.90
C LEU A 99 8.34 -19.01 -6.92
N LEU A 100 7.28 -18.38 -6.47
CA LEU A 100 6.48 -17.41 -7.20
C LEU A 100 7.03 -16.01 -6.88
N VAL A 101 7.22 -15.21 -7.93
CA VAL A 101 7.77 -13.86 -7.84
C VAL A 101 6.82 -12.93 -8.54
N ASP A 102 6.10 -12.12 -7.79
CA ASP A 102 5.21 -11.13 -8.35
C ASP A 102 5.99 -9.86 -8.68
N VAL A 103 5.86 -9.41 -9.93
CA VAL A 103 6.58 -8.23 -10.44
C VAL A 103 5.63 -7.30 -11.16
N SER A 104 5.94 -6.00 -11.13
CA SER A 104 5.31 -5.02 -12.02
C SER A 104 6.34 -4.25 -12.82
N PHE A 105 5.92 -3.72 -13.96
CA PHE A 105 6.75 -2.89 -14.85
C PHE A 105 5.88 -1.97 -15.70
N ALA A 106 6.39 -0.78 -15.98
CA ALA A 106 5.74 0.16 -16.85
C ALA A 106 6.11 -0.14 -18.33
N GLN A 107 5.12 -0.17 -19.20
CA GLN A 107 5.31 -0.34 -20.65
C GLN A 107 4.47 0.67 -21.43
N THR A 108 5.11 1.35 -22.38
CA THR A 108 4.44 2.27 -23.29
C THR A 108 3.86 1.51 -24.48
N MET A 109 2.55 1.64 -24.67
CA MET A 109 1.83 1.04 -25.80
C MET A 109 1.35 2.12 -26.76
N GLY A 110 1.50 1.87 -28.08
CA GLY A 110 0.98 2.74 -29.13
C GLY A 110 -0.51 2.46 -29.39
N GLY A 111 -1.35 3.45 -29.19
CA GLY A 111 -2.76 3.40 -29.62
C GLY A 111 -2.92 3.96 -31.03
N PHE A 112 -3.76 3.31 -31.88
CA PHE A 112 -4.00 3.71 -33.27
C PHE A 112 -4.71 5.08 -33.40
N ILE A 113 -5.39 5.53 -32.35
CA ILE A 113 -6.25 6.74 -32.38
C ILE A 113 -5.81 7.79 -31.35
N ASP A 114 -5.26 7.40 -30.18
CA ASP A 114 -5.06 8.30 -29.03
C ASP A 114 -3.58 8.53 -28.63
N GLY A 115 -2.62 8.14 -29.48
CA GLY A 115 -1.20 8.28 -29.18
C GLY A 115 -0.64 7.16 -28.30
N THR A 116 0.57 7.36 -27.79
CA THR A 116 1.25 6.39 -26.89
C THR A 116 0.81 6.58 -25.45
N ARG A 117 0.50 5.48 -24.76
CA ARG A 117 0.16 5.46 -23.34
C ARG A 117 1.07 4.51 -22.59
N THR A 118 1.51 4.92 -21.40
CA THR A 118 2.27 4.05 -20.51
C THR A 118 1.32 3.43 -19.50
N HIS A 119 1.36 2.10 -19.40
CA HIS A 119 0.58 1.32 -18.46
C HIS A 119 1.51 0.53 -17.56
N GLU A 120 1.13 0.32 -16.31
CA GLU A 120 1.80 -0.61 -15.40
C GLU A 120 1.21 -2.01 -15.59
N PHE A 121 2.10 -2.97 -15.82
CA PHE A 121 1.77 -4.38 -15.97
C PHE A 121 2.21 -5.12 -14.71
N GLU A 122 1.39 -6.07 -14.28
CA GLU A 122 1.74 -7.01 -13.22
C GLU A 122 1.83 -8.42 -13.77
N ARG A 123 2.83 -9.19 -13.33
CA ARG A 123 3.10 -10.55 -13.76
C ARG A 123 3.64 -11.39 -12.61
N THR A 124 3.22 -12.65 -12.57
CA THR A 124 3.81 -13.65 -11.70
C THR A 124 4.81 -14.49 -12.47
N LEU A 125 6.05 -14.54 -11.97
CA LEU A 125 7.09 -15.43 -12.46
C LEU A 125 7.11 -16.68 -11.58
N SER A 126 7.20 -17.85 -12.20
CA SER A 126 7.49 -19.12 -11.53
C SER A 126 8.96 -19.45 -11.70
N VAL A 127 9.67 -19.62 -10.61
CA VAL A 127 11.09 -19.91 -10.59
C VAL A 127 11.35 -21.29 -9.96
N ASN A 128 11.84 -22.25 -10.73
CA ASN A 128 12.33 -23.50 -10.18
C ASN A 128 13.75 -23.28 -9.62
N ILE A 129 13.91 -23.37 -8.30
CA ILE A 129 15.17 -23.01 -7.62
C ILE A 129 16.33 -23.97 -7.91
N ASP A 130 16.06 -25.22 -8.22
CA ASP A 130 17.09 -26.21 -8.52
C ASP A 130 17.60 -26.07 -9.94
N ARG A 131 16.69 -25.92 -10.91
CA ARG A 131 17.03 -25.85 -12.32
C ARG A 131 17.35 -24.45 -12.80
N GLY A 132 16.95 -23.39 -12.05
CA GLY A 132 17.05 -22.00 -12.46
C GLY A 132 16.10 -21.61 -13.61
N ALA A 133 15.11 -22.43 -13.89
CA ALA A 133 14.15 -22.16 -14.94
C ALA A 133 13.14 -21.11 -14.47
N VAL A 134 13.01 -20.04 -15.22
CA VAL A 134 12.01 -18.98 -14.98
C VAL A 134 10.91 -19.08 -16.04
N ARG A 135 9.66 -18.96 -15.63
CA ARG A 135 8.48 -18.93 -16.50
C ARG A 135 7.55 -17.82 -16.06
N THR A 136 7.16 -16.96 -16.98
CA THR A 136 6.06 -16.01 -16.73
C THR A 136 4.73 -16.75 -16.85
N LEU A 137 3.93 -16.68 -15.79
CA LEU A 137 2.61 -17.32 -15.81
C LEU A 137 1.69 -16.54 -16.76
N LEU A 138 0.90 -17.27 -17.51
CA LEU A 138 -0.12 -16.75 -18.42
C LEU A 138 0.43 -15.79 -19.51
N LEU A 139 1.71 -15.83 -19.88
CA LEU A 139 2.34 -14.90 -20.81
C LEU A 139 1.77 -14.94 -22.23
N ASN A 140 1.45 -16.13 -22.75
CA ASN A 140 1.16 -16.34 -24.16
C ASN A 140 -0.29 -16.06 -24.58
N ASP A 141 -1.07 -15.40 -23.73
CA ASP A 141 -2.46 -15.12 -24.00
C ASP A 141 -2.65 -13.61 -24.21
N LEU A 142 -2.74 -13.20 -25.47
CA LEU A 142 -2.93 -11.80 -25.89
C LEU A 142 -4.31 -11.22 -25.49
N GLN A 143 -5.20 -12.05 -24.93
CA GLN A 143 -6.56 -11.69 -24.55
C GLN A 143 -6.66 -11.14 -23.13
N ARG A 144 -5.53 -11.00 -22.46
CA ARG A 144 -5.49 -10.56 -21.06
C ARG A 144 -5.22 -9.09 -20.92
N GLU A 145 -5.77 -8.56 -19.85
CA GLU A 145 -5.45 -7.23 -19.40
C GLU A 145 -4.03 -7.12 -18.81
N LEU A 146 -3.71 -5.91 -18.34
CA LEU A 146 -2.42 -5.50 -17.82
C LEU A 146 -1.99 -6.27 -16.57
N VAL A 147 -2.96 -6.81 -15.80
CA VAL A 147 -2.74 -7.52 -14.53
C VAL A 147 -2.98 -9.01 -14.73
N THR A 148 -2.03 -9.84 -14.29
CA THR A 148 -2.22 -11.31 -14.31
C THR A 148 -3.08 -11.84 -13.18
N GLY A 149 -3.52 -10.97 -12.28
CA GLY A 149 -4.48 -11.26 -11.24
C GLY A 149 -3.89 -11.90 -9.98
N SER A 150 -4.72 -11.91 -8.96
CA SER A 150 -4.35 -12.43 -7.66
C SER A 150 -4.27 -13.95 -7.66
N THR A 151 -3.28 -14.50 -6.98
CA THR A 151 -3.21 -15.93 -6.65
C THR A 151 -4.20 -16.25 -5.54
N LEU A 152 -5.21 -17.06 -5.82
CA LEU A 152 -6.23 -17.48 -4.84
C LEU A 152 -5.90 -18.80 -4.15
N HIS A 153 -5.16 -19.68 -4.83
CA HIS A 153 -4.83 -21.00 -4.30
C HIS A 153 -3.56 -21.56 -4.93
N VAL A 154 -2.78 -22.27 -4.14
CA VAL A 154 -1.58 -22.98 -4.58
C VAL A 154 -1.66 -24.45 -4.20
N THR A 155 -1.73 -25.33 -5.20
CA THR A 155 -1.63 -26.77 -4.98
C THR A 155 -0.16 -27.14 -4.74
N ARG A 156 0.20 -27.52 -3.53
CA ARG A 156 1.58 -27.80 -3.11
C ARG A 156 2.04 -29.25 -3.37
N THR A 157 1.10 -30.17 -3.60
CA THR A 157 1.40 -31.59 -3.83
C THR A 157 1.67 -31.91 -5.29
N GLY A 158 2.66 -32.74 -5.58
CA GLY A 158 3.05 -33.12 -6.93
C GLY A 158 3.69 -31.96 -7.72
N ARG A 159 3.26 -31.75 -8.96
CA ARG A 159 3.66 -30.56 -9.74
C ARG A 159 2.79 -29.37 -9.33
N PRO A 160 3.37 -28.33 -8.73
CA PRO A 160 2.56 -27.24 -8.20
C PRO A 160 1.79 -26.51 -9.29
N ARG A 161 0.58 -26.13 -8.97
CA ARG A 161 -0.33 -25.36 -9.81
C ARG A 161 -0.84 -24.18 -9.01
N VAL A 162 -1.13 -23.09 -9.72
CA VAL A 162 -1.66 -21.84 -9.15
C VAL A 162 -3.05 -21.62 -9.71
N VAL A 163 -4.02 -21.34 -8.84
CA VAL A 163 -5.31 -20.79 -9.28
C VAL A 163 -5.19 -19.30 -9.24
N ALA A 164 -5.15 -18.69 -10.42
CA ALA A 164 -5.02 -17.24 -10.61
C ALA A 164 -6.31 -16.65 -11.18
N MET A 165 -6.66 -15.47 -10.67
CA MET A 165 -7.80 -14.69 -11.12
C MET A 165 -7.30 -13.56 -12.02
N SER A 166 -7.84 -13.42 -13.24
CA SER A 166 -7.43 -12.40 -14.20
C SER A 166 -8.60 -11.99 -15.11
N SER A 167 -8.62 -10.73 -15.50
CA SER A 167 -9.51 -10.27 -16.55
C SER A 167 -9.16 -10.90 -17.89
N TRP A 168 -10.16 -11.38 -18.61
CA TRP A 168 -9.98 -12.03 -19.90
C TRP A 168 -11.09 -11.67 -20.90
N ASN A 169 -10.70 -11.39 -22.14
CA ASN A 169 -11.65 -11.06 -23.19
C ASN A 169 -12.16 -12.32 -23.92
N HIS A 170 -13.33 -12.77 -23.54
CA HIS A 170 -13.98 -13.95 -24.11
C HIS A 170 -14.39 -13.78 -25.57
N SER A 171 -14.78 -12.58 -26.00
CA SER A 171 -15.20 -12.33 -27.39
C SER A 171 -14.05 -12.54 -28.37
N PHE A 172 -12.84 -12.14 -27.98
CA PHE A 172 -11.64 -12.35 -28.79
C PHE A 172 -11.24 -13.83 -28.86
N SER A 173 -11.41 -14.57 -27.78
CA SER A 173 -11.18 -16.03 -27.72
C SER A 173 -12.07 -16.80 -28.70
N GLN A 174 -13.32 -16.38 -28.84
CA GLN A 174 -14.26 -16.99 -29.77
C GLN A 174 -13.92 -16.71 -31.25
N MET A 175 -13.30 -15.56 -31.54
CA MET A 175 -12.89 -15.22 -32.90
C MET A 175 -11.73 -16.08 -33.44
N THR A 176 -10.89 -16.63 -32.56
CA THR A 176 -9.70 -17.41 -32.97
C THR A 176 -9.90 -18.92 -33.02
N GLY A 177 -11.03 -19.47 -32.54
CA GLY A 177 -11.15 -20.91 -32.37
C GLY A 177 -12.47 -21.61 -32.67
N ALA A 178 -13.60 -20.96 -32.83
CA ALA A 178 -14.85 -21.59 -33.23
C ALA A 178 -15.84 -20.58 -33.82
N ARG A 179 -16.28 -20.83 -35.03
CA ARG A 179 -17.39 -20.11 -35.63
C ARG A 179 -18.69 -20.45 -34.92
N ASP A 180 -19.02 -19.72 -33.86
CA ASP A 180 -20.42 -19.62 -33.46
C ASP A 180 -21.02 -18.39 -34.14
N THR A 181 -21.78 -18.63 -35.20
CA THR A 181 -22.44 -17.60 -36.02
C THR A 181 -23.73 -17.09 -35.40
N ARG A 182 -23.99 -17.35 -34.15
CA ARG A 182 -25.16 -16.77 -33.45
C ARG A 182 -24.82 -15.36 -33.08
N LEU A 183 -25.34 -14.41 -33.84
CA LEU A 183 -25.43 -13.00 -33.52
C LEU A 183 -26.08 -12.85 -32.15
N ARG A 184 -25.31 -12.59 -31.11
CA ARG A 184 -25.81 -12.06 -29.87
C ARG A 184 -25.89 -10.55 -29.99
N ASP A 185 -27.11 -10.09 -30.01
CA ASP A 185 -27.47 -8.67 -30.08
C ASP A 185 -27.44 -8.03 -28.69
N ASP A 186 -26.36 -8.24 -27.94
CA ASP A 186 -26.21 -7.61 -26.65
C ASP A 186 -24.95 -6.74 -26.63
N ARG A 187 -25.10 -5.49 -27.08
CA ARG A 187 -24.06 -4.46 -27.14
C ARG A 187 -23.55 -4.03 -25.74
N ARG A 188 -24.04 -4.62 -24.66
CA ARG A 188 -23.66 -4.28 -23.28
C ARG A 188 -22.63 -5.24 -22.66
N GLU A 189 -22.40 -6.39 -23.22
CA GLU A 189 -21.35 -7.28 -22.74
C GLU A 189 -20.01 -6.83 -23.34
N SER A 190 -19.25 -6.03 -22.61
CA SER A 190 -17.81 -5.95 -22.85
C SER A 190 -17.32 -7.40 -22.83
N GLY A 191 -16.59 -7.87 -23.84
CA GLY A 191 -16.09 -9.25 -23.85
C GLY A 191 -15.15 -9.60 -22.69
N TRP A 192 -14.89 -8.66 -21.79
CA TRP A 192 -14.05 -8.79 -20.61
C TRP A 192 -14.85 -9.30 -19.41
N ALA A 193 -14.34 -10.35 -18.78
CA ALA A 193 -14.87 -10.88 -17.54
C ALA A 193 -13.74 -11.38 -16.64
N LEU A 194 -13.89 -11.23 -15.33
CA LEU A 194 -13.01 -11.84 -14.38
C LEU A 194 -13.10 -13.36 -14.49
N THR A 195 -11.96 -14.03 -14.60
CA THR A 195 -11.88 -15.45 -14.98
C THR A 195 -10.84 -16.15 -14.12
N LEU A 196 -11.15 -17.36 -13.68
CA LEU A 196 -10.21 -18.23 -12.98
C LEU A 196 -9.45 -19.13 -13.95
N PHE A 197 -8.16 -19.21 -13.73
CA PHE A 197 -7.25 -20.08 -14.46
C PHE A 197 -6.56 -21.05 -13.50
N ASP A 198 -6.53 -22.33 -13.84
CA ASP A 198 -5.63 -23.30 -13.24
C ASP A 198 -4.33 -23.32 -14.05
N VAL A 199 -3.25 -22.81 -13.47
CA VAL A 199 -1.99 -22.50 -14.16
C VAL A 199 -0.89 -23.46 -13.76
N SER A 200 -0.24 -24.06 -14.74
CA SER A 200 0.96 -24.88 -14.51
C SER A 200 2.17 -23.98 -14.25
N THR A 201 2.81 -24.13 -13.10
CA THR A 201 4.05 -23.39 -12.78
C THR A 201 5.24 -23.81 -13.64
N TYR A 202 5.21 -24.98 -14.26
CA TYR A 202 6.29 -25.49 -15.14
C TYR A 202 6.20 -24.97 -16.58
N THR A 203 4.99 -24.74 -17.08
CA THR A 203 4.80 -24.27 -18.47
C THR A 203 4.33 -22.84 -18.56
N GLY A 204 3.81 -22.27 -17.47
CA GLY A 204 3.17 -20.95 -17.45
C GLY A 204 1.79 -20.93 -18.11
N GLN A 205 1.31 -22.06 -18.66
CA GLN A 205 0.02 -22.15 -19.35
C GLN A 205 -1.12 -22.35 -18.37
N GLY A 206 -2.20 -21.61 -18.57
CA GLY A 206 -3.43 -21.70 -17.80
C GLY A 206 -4.57 -22.36 -18.54
N LYS A 207 -5.43 -23.05 -17.82
CA LYS A 207 -6.72 -23.58 -18.28
C LYS A 207 -7.82 -22.85 -17.53
N VAL A 208 -8.81 -22.31 -18.25
CA VAL A 208 -10.00 -21.69 -17.66
C VAL A 208 -10.78 -22.72 -16.84
N THR A 209 -11.08 -22.37 -15.59
CA THR A 209 -11.85 -23.22 -14.66
C THR A 209 -13.18 -22.60 -14.26
N ALA A 210 -13.27 -21.27 -14.22
CA ALA A 210 -14.52 -20.55 -14.03
C ALA A 210 -14.48 -19.21 -14.76
N VAL A 211 -15.65 -18.76 -15.20
CA VAL A 211 -15.84 -17.48 -15.89
C VAL A 211 -16.88 -16.69 -15.10
N GLY A 212 -16.57 -15.43 -14.82
CA GLY A 212 -17.48 -14.48 -14.22
C GLY A 212 -18.44 -13.85 -15.21
N THR A 213 -19.12 -12.84 -14.75
CA THR A 213 -19.94 -11.90 -15.54
C THR A 213 -19.19 -10.56 -15.63
N PRO A 214 -19.66 -9.58 -16.39
CA PRO A 214 -19.12 -8.21 -16.35
C PRO A 214 -19.19 -7.57 -14.96
N TYR A 215 -20.06 -8.07 -14.11
CA TYR A 215 -20.26 -7.59 -12.73
C TYR A 215 -19.37 -8.30 -11.71
N THR A 216 -18.73 -9.42 -12.07
CA THR A 216 -17.93 -10.22 -11.12
C THR A 216 -16.69 -9.43 -10.68
N ARG A 217 -16.46 -9.35 -9.36
CA ARG A 217 -15.32 -8.68 -8.73
C ARG A 217 -14.42 -9.66 -8.01
N ASP A 218 -14.99 -10.73 -7.44
CA ASP A 218 -14.26 -11.70 -6.65
C ASP A 218 -14.70 -13.13 -6.96
N PHE A 219 -13.75 -14.07 -6.75
CA PHE A 219 -14.02 -15.50 -6.65
C PHE A 219 -13.44 -16.04 -5.35
N VAL A 220 -14.13 -17.03 -4.79
CA VAL A 220 -13.62 -17.83 -3.66
C VAL A 220 -13.46 -19.27 -4.13
N VAL A 221 -12.35 -19.87 -3.73
CA VAL A 221 -12.02 -21.27 -4.07
C VAL A 221 -11.95 -22.13 -2.83
N ASN A 222 -12.20 -23.44 -3.01
CA ASN A 222 -12.02 -24.44 -1.96
C ASN A 222 -10.56 -24.93 -1.89
N THR A 223 -10.29 -25.88 -0.97
CA THR A 223 -8.97 -26.49 -0.77
C THR A 223 -8.44 -27.28 -1.98
N SER A 224 -9.27 -27.52 -2.99
CA SER A 224 -8.89 -28.13 -4.27
C SER A 224 -8.66 -27.10 -5.37
N GLY A 225 -8.83 -25.79 -5.08
CA GLY A 225 -8.73 -24.71 -6.07
C GLY A 225 -9.97 -24.57 -6.97
N GLU A 226 -11.10 -25.18 -6.62
CA GLU A 226 -12.35 -25.08 -7.38
C GLU A 226 -13.17 -23.89 -6.90
N ALA A 227 -13.74 -23.11 -7.84
CA ALA A 227 -14.60 -21.99 -7.51
C ALA A 227 -15.86 -22.45 -6.78
N VAL A 228 -16.13 -21.89 -5.60
CA VAL A 228 -17.28 -22.21 -4.75
C VAL A 228 -18.20 -21.01 -4.48
N ALA A 229 -17.66 -19.81 -4.55
CA ALA A 229 -18.45 -18.58 -4.47
C ALA A 229 -17.87 -17.50 -5.39
N ARG A 230 -18.68 -16.51 -5.71
CA ARG A 230 -18.26 -15.28 -6.40
C ARG A 230 -19.09 -14.09 -5.93
N GLY A 231 -18.52 -12.90 -6.02
CA GLY A 231 -19.17 -11.62 -5.77
C GLY A 231 -19.39 -10.84 -7.06
N ASP A 232 -20.63 -10.42 -7.31
CA ASP A 232 -20.98 -9.58 -8.46
C ASP A 232 -21.45 -8.21 -7.95
N TRP A 233 -20.89 -7.13 -8.51
CA TRP A 233 -21.29 -5.74 -8.21
C TRP A 233 -21.99 -5.09 -9.40
N ASP A 234 -23.23 -4.67 -9.18
CA ASP A 234 -24.02 -3.89 -10.13
C ASP A 234 -24.05 -2.42 -9.66
N ALA A 235 -23.14 -1.63 -10.22
CA ALA A 235 -22.99 -0.22 -9.86
C ALA A 235 -24.19 0.66 -10.30
N GLU A 236 -24.98 0.24 -11.31
CA GLU A 236 -26.18 0.98 -11.72
C GLU A 236 -27.31 0.84 -10.69
N ARG A 237 -27.37 -0.31 -10.01
CA ARG A 237 -28.41 -0.64 -9.02
C ARG A 237 -27.95 -0.52 -7.60
N ASP A 238 -26.65 -0.29 -7.40
CA ASP A 238 -26.02 -0.23 -6.08
C ASP A 238 -26.20 -1.54 -5.28
N VAL A 239 -26.06 -2.69 -5.97
CA VAL A 239 -26.30 -4.02 -5.39
C VAL A 239 -25.07 -4.89 -5.52
N TYR A 240 -24.57 -5.40 -4.40
CA TYR A 240 -23.58 -6.48 -4.37
C TYR A 240 -24.27 -7.82 -4.08
N THR A 241 -24.02 -8.82 -4.92
CA THR A 241 -24.63 -10.15 -4.80
C THR A 241 -23.56 -11.22 -4.65
N VAL A 242 -23.68 -12.03 -3.62
CA VAL A 242 -22.86 -13.23 -3.43
C VAL A 242 -23.57 -14.44 -4.01
N PHE A 243 -22.88 -15.14 -4.90
CA PHE A 243 -23.37 -16.37 -5.50
C PHE A 243 -22.58 -17.57 -4.97
N ALA A 244 -23.28 -18.65 -4.64
CA ALA A 244 -22.68 -19.96 -4.37
C ALA A 244 -22.73 -20.86 -5.61
N LYS A 245 -21.71 -21.71 -5.79
CA LYS A 245 -21.66 -22.71 -6.85
C LYS A 245 -22.53 -23.90 -6.45
N VAL A 246 -23.50 -24.25 -7.28
CA VAL A 246 -24.40 -25.39 -7.11
C VAL A 246 -24.36 -26.29 -8.34
N GLU A 247 -24.95 -27.48 -8.26
CA GLU A 247 -25.15 -28.32 -9.42
C GLU A 247 -25.97 -27.57 -10.48
N GLY A 248 -25.44 -27.40 -11.66
CA GLY A 248 -26.08 -26.70 -12.76
C GLY A 248 -25.82 -25.19 -12.86
N GLY A 249 -25.08 -24.56 -11.94
CA GLY A 249 -24.75 -23.13 -12.12
C GLY A 249 -24.40 -22.36 -10.84
N TRP A 250 -24.87 -21.12 -10.77
CA TRP A 250 -24.64 -20.20 -9.67
C TRP A 250 -25.99 -19.81 -9.06
N GLN A 251 -26.09 -19.88 -7.73
CA GLN A 251 -27.27 -19.49 -6.95
C GLN A 251 -26.95 -18.26 -6.13
N ASP A 252 -27.83 -17.25 -6.16
CA ASP A 252 -27.82 -16.11 -5.25
C ASP A 252 -28.06 -16.56 -3.81
N VAL A 253 -27.12 -16.24 -2.92
CA VAL A 253 -27.19 -16.63 -1.50
C VAL A 253 -27.19 -15.43 -0.56
N HIS A 254 -26.78 -14.24 -1.03
CA HIS A 254 -26.79 -13.02 -0.23
C HIS A 254 -26.74 -11.78 -1.10
N ARG A 255 -27.41 -10.69 -0.67
CA ARG A 255 -27.37 -9.38 -1.32
C ARG A 255 -27.21 -8.26 -0.30
N THR A 256 -26.40 -7.25 -0.67
CA THR A 256 -26.39 -5.94 -0.02
C THR A 256 -27.02 -4.90 -0.94
N THR A 257 -27.71 -3.92 -0.38
CA THR A 257 -28.42 -2.86 -1.12
C THR A 257 -28.09 -1.47 -0.59
N ASP A 258 -27.00 -1.34 0.15
CA ASP A 258 -26.54 -0.14 0.82
C ASP A 258 -25.36 0.55 0.11
N GLY A 259 -25.11 0.17 -1.15
CA GLY A 259 -24.02 0.72 -1.94
C GLY A 259 -22.64 0.21 -1.53
N GLU A 260 -22.56 -0.82 -0.68
CA GLU A 260 -21.28 -1.32 -0.22
C GLU A 260 -20.83 -2.61 -0.88
N LEU A 261 -19.58 -2.58 -1.31
CA LEU A 261 -18.82 -3.75 -1.75
C LEU A 261 -18.42 -4.58 -0.53
N LEU A 262 -18.76 -5.87 -0.54
CA LEU A 262 -18.15 -6.82 0.36
C LEU A 262 -16.85 -7.34 -0.27
N GLN A 263 -15.77 -7.32 0.46
CA GLN A 263 -14.54 -8.00 0.07
C GLN A 263 -14.66 -9.48 0.44
N LEU A 264 -14.86 -10.34 -0.53
CA LEU A 264 -14.87 -11.78 -0.29
C LEU A 264 -13.46 -12.26 0.03
N GLY A 265 -13.35 -13.05 1.10
CA GLY A 265 -12.14 -13.78 1.45
C GLY A 265 -12.26 -15.26 1.14
N GLY A 266 -11.80 -16.10 2.06
CA GLY A 266 -11.87 -17.54 1.93
C GLY A 266 -13.11 -18.16 2.58
N LEU A 267 -13.05 -19.46 2.69
CA LEU A 267 -14.06 -20.24 3.38
C LEU A 267 -13.81 -20.28 4.90
N THR A 268 -14.87 -20.53 5.64
CA THR A 268 -14.75 -21.04 7.01
C THR A 268 -14.12 -22.44 7.00
N THR A 269 -13.45 -22.83 8.07
CA THR A 269 -12.77 -24.14 8.20
C THR A 269 -13.71 -25.32 7.96
N ASP A 270 -15.02 -25.19 8.19
CA ASP A 270 -15.99 -26.23 7.87
C ASP A 270 -16.49 -26.20 6.42
N GLY A 271 -16.01 -25.24 5.61
CA GLY A 271 -16.34 -25.08 4.20
C GLY A 271 -17.78 -24.69 3.90
N LYS A 272 -18.59 -24.33 4.92
CA LYS A 272 -20.04 -24.07 4.74
C LYS A 272 -20.40 -22.64 4.48
N SER A 273 -19.49 -21.70 4.79
CA SER A 273 -19.72 -20.27 4.60
C SER A 273 -18.53 -19.63 3.93
N VAL A 274 -18.76 -18.58 3.16
CA VAL A 274 -17.73 -17.67 2.71
C VAL A 274 -17.61 -16.54 3.73
N LEU A 275 -16.36 -16.17 4.08
CA LEU A 275 -16.09 -14.99 4.90
C LEU A 275 -15.97 -13.77 3.99
N ALA A 276 -16.58 -12.68 4.42
CA ALA A 276 -16.57 -11.41 3.72
C ALA A 276 -16.32 -10.26 4.71
N ALA A 277 -15.47 -9.30 4.35
CA ALA A 277 -15.28 -8.08 5.11
C ALA A 277 -16.12 -6.94 4.48
N GLY A 278 -16.78 -6.15 5.32
CA GLY A 278 -17.59 -5.01 4.90
C GLY A 278 -18.64 -4.62 5.93
N THR A 279 -19.35 -3.51 5.70
CA THR A 279 -20.34 -3.02 6.65
C THR A 279 -21.66 -3.79 6.60
N ASN A 280 -22.06 -4.26 5.42
CA ASN A 280 -23.32 -4.99 5.20
C ASN A 280 -24.50 -4.29 5.93
N GLY A 281 -24.62 -2.96 5.75
CA GLY A 281 -25.65 -2.14 6.38
C GLY A 281 -25.44 -1.81 7.85
N SER A 282 -24.34 -2.24 8.48
CA SER A 282 -24.11 -2.05 9.92
C SER A 282 -23.39 -0.74 10.30
N GLY A 283 -22.97 0.05 9.31
CA GLY A 283 -22.23 1.31 9.51
C GLY A 283 -20.78 1.13 9.97
N ARG A 284 -20.33 -0.11 10.25
CA ARG A 284 -18.96 -0.47 10.58
C ARG A 284 -18.58 -1.77 9.87
N SER A 285 -17.35 -1.80 9.32
CA SER A 285 -16.84 -2.98 8.65
C SER A 285 -16.54 -4.11 9.65
N ARG A 286 -17.02 -5.31 9.34
CA ARG A 286 -16.93 -6.54 10.15
C ARG A 286 -16.60 -7.72 9.26
N VAL A 287 -16.31 -8.87 9.85
CA VAL A 287 -16.27 -10.13 9.11
C VAL A 287 -17.65 -10.81 9.22
N TRP A 288 -18.21 -11.10 8.08
CA TRP A 288 -19.49 -11.82 7.94
C TRP A 288 -19.23 -13.24 7.46
N ALA A 289 -19.91 -14.20 8.04
CA ALA A 289 -20.01 -15.55 7.49
C ALA A 289 -21.35 -15.66 6.73
N ILE A 290 -21.24 -15.76 5.40
CA ILE A 290 -22.37 -15.88 4.48
C ILE A 290 -22.51 -17.35 4.13
N ALA A 291 -23.64 -17.97 4.51
CA ALA A 291 -23.88 -19.39 4.30
C ALA A 291 -24.06 -19.71 2.81
N LEU A 292 -23.34 -20.71 2.31
CA LEU A 292 -23.38 -21.12 0.90
C LEU A 292 -24.71 -21.82 0.51
N ASP A 293 -25.51 -22.24 1.48
CA ASP A 293 -26.84 -22.81 1.27
C ASP A 293 -27.97 -21.75 1.23
N GLY A 294 -27.60 -20.46 1.36
CA GLY A 294 -28.56 -19.36 1.36
C GLY A 294 -29.32 -19.18 2.67
N SER A 295 -28.94 -19.86 3.75
CA SER A 295 -29.62 -19.74 5.06
C SER A 295 -29.37 -18.38 5.77
N GLY A 296 -28.51 -17.52 5.22
CA GLY A 296 -28.30 -16.14 5.66
C GLY A 296 -26.85 -15.80 5.97
N ALA A 297 -26.65 -14.59 6.49
CA ALA A 297 -25.37 -14.07 6.93
C ALA A 297 -25.36 -13.78 8.43
N LYS A 298 -24.25 -14.00 9.11
CA LYS A 298 -24.05 -13.69 10.53
C LYS A 298 -22.68 -13.06 10.74
N VAL A 299 -22.57 -12.20 11.77
CA VAL A 299 -21.28 -11.67 12.20
C VAL A 299 -20.40 -12.85 12.65
N TYR A 300 -19.23 -12.95 12.04
CA TYR A 300 -18.20 -13.95 12.38
C TYR A 300 -17.16 -13.36 13.32
N PHE A 301 -16.71 -12.13 13.01
CA PHE A 301 -15.78 -11.38 13.85
C PHE A 301 -16.05 -9.87 13.72
N GLU A 302 -15.90 -9.15 14.84
CA GLU A 302 -15.92 -7.69 14.87
C GLU A 302 -14.95 -7.17 15.93
N ASP A 303 -14.39 -5.98 15.71
CA ASP A 303 -13.67 -5.22 16.71
C ASP A 303 -14.62 -4.18 17.33
N PRO A 304 -14.58 -3.96 18.68
CA PRO A 304 -15.51 -3.03 19.33
C PRO A 304 -15.27 -1.56 18.96
N GLN A 305 -14.10 -1.20 18.46
CA GLN A 305 -13.68 0.19 18.24
C GLN A 305 -13.38 0.51 16.76
N PHE A 306 -12.79 -0.43 16.00
CA PHE A 306 -12.25 -0.18 14.70
C PHE A 306 -12.86 -1.08 13.62
N ASP A 307 -12.76 -0.63 12.38
CA ASP A 307 -13.18 -1.39 11.22
C ASP A 307 -12.26 -2.59 10.96
N VAL A 308 -12.86 -3.67 10.44
CA VAL A 308 -12.10 -4.69 9.74
C VAL A 308 -11.74 -4.14 8.34
N GLU A 309 -10.47 -4.15 7.98
CA GLU A 309 -9.97 -3.58 6.74
C GLU A 309 -9.77 -4.61 5.63
N ALA A 310 -9.35 -5.82 6.01
CA ALA A 310 -9.10 -6.91 5.10
C ALA A 310 -9.14 -8.26 5.81
N LEU A 311 -9.23 -9.33 5.03
CA LEU A 311 -9.06 -10.70 5.50
C LEU A 311 -7.65 -11.19 5.20
N GLU A 312 -7.08 -11.93 6.13
CA GLU A 312 -5.83 -12.66 5.93
C GLU A 312 -6.14 -14.05 5.38
N MET A 313 -5.53 -14.38 4.24
CA MET A 313 -5.81 -15.60 3.49
C MET A 313 -4.66 -16.60 3.57
N ASP A 314 -4.97 -17.86 3.72
CA ASP A 314 -4.00 -18.94 3.47
C ASP A 314 -4.20 -19.49 2.06
N VAL A 315 -3.31 -19.12 1.15
CA VAL A 315 -3.38 -19.54 -0.27
C VAL A 315 -3.21 -21.05 -0.47
N ALA A 316 -2.68 -21.78 0.52
CA ALA A 316 -2.54 -23.25 0.44
C ALA A 316 -3.86 -23.97 0.74
N THR A 317 -4.75 -23.37 1.51
CA THR A 317 -6.04 -23.95 1.90
C THR A 317 -7.24 -23.22 1.29
N GLY A 318 -7.07 -21.97 0.84
CA GLY A 318 -8.16 -21.10 0.41
C GLY A 318 -9.05 -20.61 1.57
N GLU A 319 -8.57 -20.77 2.81
CA GLU A 319 -9.29 -20.33 4.01
C GLU A 319 -8.91 -18.89 4.39
N ALA A 320 -9.88 -18.13 4.92
CA ALA A 320 -9.59 -16.90 5.62
C ALA A 320 -9.17 -17.22 7.05
N ILE A 321 -7.92 -16.94 7.41
CA ILE A 321 -7.30 -17.34 8.69
C ILE A 321 -7.28 -16.23 9.72
N GLY A 322 -7.58 -14.98 9.31
CA GLY A 322 -7.56 -13.83 10.20
C GLY A 322 -8.19 -12.60 9.58
N ALA A 323 -8.20 -11.52 10.33
CA ALA A 323 -8.69 -10.22 9.92
C ALA A 323 -7.73 -9.12 10.35
N TYR A 324 -7.46 -8.18 9.45
CA TYR A 324 -6.77 -6.93 9.75
C TYR A 324 -7.76 -5.94 10.33
N VAL A 325 -7.47 -5.44 11.50
CA VAL A 325 -8.29 -4.44 12.21
C VAL A 325 -7.57 -3.10 12.17
N GLY A 326 -8.28 -2.07 11.75
CA GLY A 326 -7.79 -0.71 11.59
C GLY A 326 -7.47 0.02 12.89
N GLY A 327 -7.49 1.34 12.84
CA GLY A 327 -7.11 2.25 13.93
C GLY A 327 -5.72 2.82 13.72
N MET A 328 -5.18 3.50 14.73
CA MET A 328 -3.85 4.10 14.64
C MET A 328 -2.75 3.07 14.38
N GLN A 329 -2.89 1.86 14.88
CA GLN A 329 -2.02 0.72 14.58
C GLN A 329 -2.85 -0.44 14.05
N THR A 330 -2.59 -0.86 12.81
CA THR A 330 -3.22 -2.06 12.24
C THR A 330 -2.80 -3.30 13.03
N ARG A 331 -3.77 -4.16 13.33
CA ARG A 331 -3.57 -5.39 14.08
C ARG A 331 -4.15 -6.57 13.30
N LEU A 332 -3.40 -7.65 13.20
CA LEU A 332 -3.91 -8.91 12.66
C LEU A 332 -4.47 -9.76 13.81
N HIS A 333 -5.75 -10.12 13.69
CA HIS A 333 -6.43 -11.05 14.56
C HIS A 333 -6.61 -12.39 13.84
N TYR A 334 -5.94 -13.43 14.33
CA TYR A 334 -6.12 -14.78 13.79
C TYR A 334 -7.36 -15.46 14.36
N PHE A 335 -8.13 -16.13 13.51
CA PHE A 335 -9.32 -16.89 13.91
C PHE A 335 -8.96 -18.21 14.62
N ASP A 336 -7.85 -18.85 14.23
CA ASP A 336 -7.31 -20.02 14.95
C ASP A 336 -6.68 -19.60 16.28
N PRO A 337 -7.19 -20.12 17.44
CA PRO A 337 -6.63 -19.81 18.74
C PRO A 337 -5.14 -20.14 18.90
N LYS A 338 -4.61 -21.13 18.17
CA LYS A 338 -3.19 -21.49 18.21
C LYS A 338 -2.34 -20.44 17.51
N LEU A 339 -2.75 -20.00 16.32
CA LEU A 339 -2.09 -18.89 15.60
C LEU A 339 -2.15 -17.62 16.43
N GLN A 340 -3.31 -17.30 17.00
CA GLN A 340 -3.49 -16.14 17.86
C GLN A 340 -2.60 -16.20 19.13
N ALA A 341 -2.42 -17.38 19.72
CA ALA A 341 -1.53 -17.58 20.85
C ALA A 341 -0.05 -17.42 20.45
N ARG A 342 0.34 -17.90 19.28
CA ARG A 342 1.68 -17.69 18.70
C ARG A 342 1.97 -16.21 18.49
N GLN A 343 1.05 -15.49 17.85
CA GLN A 343 1.17 -14.03 17.63
C GLN A 343 1.37 -13.28 18.98
N LYS A 344 0.59 -13.64 20.00
CA LYS A 344 0.74 -13.07 21.34
C LYS A 344 2.11 -13.41 21.98
N SER A 345 2.64 -14.60 21.73
CA SER A 345 3.96 -15.01 22.24
C SER A 345 5.09 -14.26 21.54
N LEU A 346 4.99 -14.06 20.23
CA LEU A 346 5.93 -13.26 19.47
C LEU A 346 5.93 -11.79 19.92
N ALA A 347 4.76 -11.18 20.14
CA ALA A 347 4.65 -9.83 20.66
C ALA A 347 5.32 -9.66 22.04
N LYS A 348 5.28 -10.69 22.89
CA LYS A 348 5.99 -10.68 24.18
C LYS A 348 7.52 -10.80 24.04
N ALA A 349 8.00 -11.47 22.99
CA ALA A 349 9.43 -11.62 22.74
C ALA A 349 10.08 -10.31 22.25
N PHE A 350 9.30 -9.37 21.70
CA PHE A 350 9.76 -8.09 21.19
C PHE A 350 9.00 -6.92 21.84
N PRO A 351 9.24 -6.63 23.13
CA PRO A 351 8.47 -5.63 23.86
C PRO A 351 8.62 -4.23 23.27
N GLY A 352 7.51 -3.51 23.14
CA GLY A 352 7.48 -2.15 22.60
C GLY A 352 7.65 -2.06 21.08
N ARG A 353 7.53 -3.19 20.38
CA ARG A 353 7.60 -3.27 18.91
C ARG A 353 6.27 -3.74 18.34
N ARG A 354 5.99 -3.33 17.11
CA ARG A 354 5.00 -4.02 16.27
C ARG A 354 5.61 -5.35 15.83
N VAL A 355 4.82 -6.39 15.88
CA VAL A 355 5.24 -7.75 15.49
C VAL A 355 4.16 -8.36 14.63
N ALA A 356 4.49 -8.77 13.42
CA ALA A 356 3.59 -9.44 12.51
C ALA A 356 4.24 -10.74 11.99
N MET A 357 3.53 -11.85 12.09
CA MET A 357 3.92 -13.09 11.45
C MET A 357 3.46 -12.99 9.98
N ILE A 358 4.42 -12.93 9.04
CA ILE A 358 4.14 -12.69 7.62
C ILE A 358 4.21 -13.94 6.77
N ASP A 359 4.94 -14.99 7.21
CA ASP A 359 5.01 -16.25 6.49
C ASP A 359 5.34 -17.41 7.46
N ARG A 360 5.10 -18.66 7.05
CA ARG A 360 5.32 -19.84 7.88
C ARG A 360 5.57 -21.10 7.08
N SER A 361 6.34 -22.03 7.66
CA SER A 361 6.42 -23.43 7.20
C SER A 361 5.06 -24.14 7.31
N ALA A 362 4.83 -25.15 6.50
CA ALA A 362 3.56 -25.89 6.47
C ALA A 362 3.19 -26.54 7.82
N ASP A 363 4.19 -26.95 8.60
CA ASP A 363 3.99 -27.47 9.97
C ASP A 363 3.88 -26.36 11.02
N GLY A 364 4.12 -25.11 10.62
CA GLY A 364 4.11 -23.92 11.47
C GLY A 364 5.20 -23.91 12.54
N THR A 365 6.22 -24.74 12.46
CA THR A 365 7.34 -24.75 13.43
C THR A 365 8.30 -23.58 13.20
N ARG A 366 8.41 -23.11 11.97
CA ARG A 366 9.21 -21.95 11.58
C ARG A 366 8.33 -20.88 10.98
N VAL A 367 8.58 -19.65 11.37
CA VAL A 367 7.82 -18.48 10.90
C VAL A 367 8.75 -17.32 10.57
N ILE A 368 8.37 -16.52 9.60
CA ILE A 368 8.98 -15.21 9.35
C ILE A 368 8.17 -14.15 10.09
N VAL A 369 8.88 -13.33 10.84
CA VAL A 369 8.30 -12.29 11.68
C VAL A 369 8.88 -10.95 11.29
N GLU A 370 8.01 -10.03 10.97
CA GLU A 370 8.32 -8.61 10.76
C GLU A 370 8.25 -7.89 12.11
N VAL A 371 9.33 -7.18 12.46
CA VAL A 371 9.43 -6.46 13.73
C VAL A 371 9.91 -5.05 13.49
N ASP A 372 9.10 -4.07 13.84
CA ASP A 372 9.41 -2.65 13.70
C ASP A 372 8.86 -1.80 14.85
N SER A 373 9.13 -0.52 14.78
CA SER A 373 8.43 0.53 15.51
C SER A 373 8.59 1.85 14.74
N PRO A 374 7.82 2.88 15.03
CA PRO A 374 7.95 4.17 14.34
C PRO A 374 9.37 4.76 14.35
N SER A 375 10.18 4.41 15.35
CA SER A 375 11.57 4.86 15.50
C SER A 375 12.61 3.78 15.19
N ASN A 376 12.20 2.65 14.62
CA ASN A 376 13.13 1.59 14.22
C ASN A 376 12.63 0.93 12.94
N PRO A 377 13.45 0.93 11.89
CA PRO A 377 13.13 0.22 10.65
C PRO A 377 12.83 -1.26 10.87
N THR A 378 12.13 -1.84 9.91
CA THR A 378 11.77 -3.24 9.92
C THR A 378 13.00 -4.14 9.93
N THR A 379 12.96 -5.12 10.82
CA THR A 379 13.85 -6.28 10.84
C THR A 379 13.02 -7.54 10.70
N PHE A 380 13.38 -8.38 9.76
CA PHE A 380 12.77 -9.69 9.54
C PHE A 380 13.52 -10.75 10.34
N TYR A 381 12.79 -11.56 11.09
CA TYR A 381 13.34 -12.66 11.86
C TYR A 381 12.78 -14.00 11.38
N LEU A 382 13.66 -14.98 11.25
CA LEU A 382 13.28 -16.40 11.22
C LEU A 382 13.17 -16.88 12.67
N VAL A 383 11.96 -17.19 13.11
CA VAL A 383 11.71 -17.75 14.44
C VAL A 383 11.42 -19.25 14.31
N ASP A 384 12.19 -20.05 15.03
CA ASP A 384 12.04 -21.50 15.14
C ASP A 384 11.47 -21.84 16.53
N PHE A 385 10.21 -22.21 16.59
CA PHE A 385 9.52 -22.57 17.84
C PHE A 385 10.03 -23.88 18.44
N GLY A 386 10.64 -24.77 17.63
CA GLY A 386 11.20 -26.03 18.12
C GLY A 386 12.48 -25.80 18.94
N SER A 387 13.34 -24.89 18.49
CA SER A 387 14.59 -24.55 19.18
C SER A 387 14.47 -23.32 20.10
N GLY A 388 13.40 -22.53 19.97
CA GLY A 388 13.20 -21.27 20.68
C GLY A 388 14.16 -20.17 20.25
N LYS A 389 14.68 -20.20 19.01
CA LYS A 389 15.62 -19.23 18.47
C LYS A 389 14.93 -18.27 17.51
N ALA A 390 15.48 -17.05 17.45
CA ALA A 390 15.16 -16.04 16.46
C ALA A 390 16.45 -15.55 15.82
N ASP A 391 16.60 -15.77 14.52
CA ASP A 391 17.74 -15.31 13.72
C ASP A 391 17.30 -14.21 12.76
N VAL A 392 18.14 -13.20 12.54
CA VAL A 392 17.85 -12.12 11.57
C VAL A 392 17.88 -12.70 10.15
N ALA A 393 16.76 -12.54 9.44
CA ALA A 393 16.60 -12.95 8.05
C ALA A 393 16.82 -11.78 7.07
N GLY A 394 16.58 -10.55 7.50
CA GLY A 394 16.78 -9.35 6.71
C GLY A 394 16.53 -8.06 7.49
N GLU A 395 17.01 -6.93 6.98
CA GLU A 395 16.81 -5.59 7.55
C GLU A 395 16.48 -4.61 6.43
N GLU A 396 15.47 -3.75 6.62
CA GLU A 396 15.13 -2.73 5.64
C GLU A 396 16.22 -1.65 5.50
N TYR A 397 16.63 -1.06 6.63
CA TYR A 397 17.59 0.06 6.66
C TYR A 397 18.73 -0.22 7.63
N PRO A 398 19.64 -1.17 7.34
CA PRO A 398 20.72 -1.52 8.25
C PRO A 398 21.68 -0.35 8.58
N ALA A 399 21.74 0.67 7.70
CA ALA A 399 22.54 1.88 7.93
C ALA A 399 21.94 2.78 9.04
N LEU A 400 20.69 2.57 9.46
CA LEU A 400 20.05 3.27 10.57
C LEU A 400 20.22 2.54 11.91
N ASN A 401 20.86 1.38 11.94
CA ASN A 401 21.12 0.69 13.21
C ASN A 401 21.99 1.53 14.14
N GLY A 402 21.49 1.75 15.35
CA GLY A 402 22.16 2.60 16.36
C GLY A 402 21.99 4.10 16.16
N VAL A 403 21.27 4.54 15.13
CA VAL A 403 20.90 5.95 14.94
C VAL A 403 19.70 6.28 15.83
N THR A 404 19.80 7.40 16.57
CA THR A 404 18.65 7.92 17.33
C THR A 404 17.70 8.61 16.35
N LEU A 405 16.53 8.03 16.17
CA LEU A 405 15.45 8.56 15.34
C LEU A 405 14.43 9.34 16.18
N GLY A 406 13.52 10.05 15.49
CA GLY A 406 12.46 10.83 16.12
C GLY A 406 11.45 9.97 16.87
N GLU A 407 11.04 10.41 18.06
CA GLU A 407 9.91 9.83 18.78
C GLU A 407 8.62 10.15 18.03
N VAL A 408 7.78 9.15 17.80
CA VAL A 408 6.47 9.32 17.17
C VAL A 408 5.38 9.16 18.22
N ARG A 409 4.53 10.17 18.33
CA ARG A 409 3.40 10.21 19.26
C ARG A 409 2.10 10.20 18.48
N GLU A 410 1.14 9.45 18.96
CA GLU A 410 -0.25 9.57 18.56
C GLU A 410 -0.87 10.79 19.25
N VAL A 411 -1.48 11.67 18.48
CA VAL A 411 -2.15 12.87 18.98
C VAL A 411 -3.52 13.02 18.36
N HIS A 412 -4.41 13.72 19.05
CA HIS A 412 -5.73 14.08 18.55
C HIS A 412 -5.94 15.58 18.71
N TYR A 413 -6.58 16.21 17.74
CA TYR A 413 -6.97 17.62 17.84
C TYR A 413 -8.41 17.82 17.37
N ALA A 414 -9.03 18.88 17.85
CA ALA A 414 -10.37 19.24 17.42
C ALA A 414 -10.32 20.04 16.13
N ALA A 415 -11.05 19.60 15.10
CA ALA A 415 -11.36 20.46 13.95
C ALA A 415 -12.32 21.58 14.38
N ARG A 416 -12.41 22.64 13.57
CA ARG A 416 -13.25 23.84 13.83
C ARG A 416 -14.74 23.53 14.03
N ASP A 417 -15.22 22.42 13.51
CA ASP A 417 -16.60 21.89 13.69
C ASP A 417 -16.75 20.93 14.86
N GLY A 418 -15.66 20.69 15.63
CA GLY A 418 -15.63 19.83 16.79
C GLY A 418 -15.33 18.36 16.51
N ALA A 419 -15.10 17.98 15.25
CA ALA A 419 -14.64 16.62 14.92
C ALA A 419 -13.26 16.35 15.51
N SER A 420 -13.05 15.15 16.08
CA SER A 420 -11.72 14.73 16.56
C SER A 420 -10.93 14.15 15.41
N ILE A 421 -9.79 14.75 15.11
CA ILE A 421 -8.90 14.33 14.03
C ILE A 421 -7.66 13.65 14.64
N PRO A 422 -7.42 12.37 14.33
CA PRO A 422 -6.20 11.68 14.74
C PRO A 422 -5.00 12.20 13.94
N ALA A 423 -3.80 12.13 14.50
CA ALA A 423 -2.57 12.43 13.77
C ALA A 423 -1.36 11.73 14.41
N TYR A 424 -0.29 11.59 13.65
CA TYR A 424 1.02 11.29 14.21
C TYR A 424 1.86 12.56 14.30
N LEU A 425 2.58 12.69 15.39
CA LEU A 425 3.55 13.75 15.63
C LEU A 425 4.93 13.14 15.84
N THR A 426 5.83 13.34 14.88
CA THR A 426 7.22 12.95 14.99
C THR A 426 8.03 14.12 15.55
N LEU A 427 8.72 13.91 16.65
CA LEU A 427 9.56 14.93 17.30
C LEU A 427 11.03 14.76 16.92
N PRO A 428 11.77 15.85 16.72
CA PRO A 428 13.20 15.78 16.41
C PRO A 428 13.99 15.22 17.59
N PRO A 429 14.93 14.28 17.35
CA PRO A 429 15.73 13.67 18.42
C PRO A 429 16.61 14.73 19.12
N GLY A 430 16.68 14.64 20.45
CA GLY A 430 17.53 15.51 21.28
C GLY A 430 17.06 16.95 21.41
N ARG A 431 15.89 17.31 20.88
CA ARG A 431 15.27 18.63 21.05
C ARG A 431 14.05 18.51 21.97
N GLY A 432 13.70 19.62 22.65
CA GLY A 432 12.43 19.69 23.38
C GLY A 432 11.23 19.71 22.44
N ASP A 433 10.05 19.88 23.00
CA ASP A 433 8.76 19.88 22.29
C ASP A 433 8.11 21.27 22.24
N LYS A 434 8.93 22.34 22.21
CA LYS A 434 8.44 23.73 22.19
C LYS A 434 9.12 24.55 21.10
N ASN A 435 8.33 25.39 20.45
CA ASN A 435 8.77 26.36 19.47
C ASN A 435 9.64 25.76 18.37
N LEU A 436 9.24 24.58 17.87
CA LEU A 436 9.96 23.83 16.85
C LEU A 436 9.61 24.33 15.46
N PRO A 437 10.57 24.36 14.53
CA PRO A 437 10.22 24.39 13.11
C PRO A 437 9.48 23.12 12.76
N MET A 438 8.40 23.22 11.95
CA MET A 438 7.52 22.09 11.69
C MET A 438 7.28 21.88 10.19
N VAL A 439 7.17 20.64 9.80
CA VAL A 439 6.64 20.23 8.48
C VAL A 439 5.32 19.51 8.70
N VAL A 440 4.26 19.97 8.04
CA VAL A 440 2.99 19.28 7.97
C VAL A 440 3.03 18.36 6.76
N LEU A 441 2.77 17.08 6.96
CA LEU A 441 2.95 16.05 5.95
C LEU A 441 1.65 15.24 5.78
N PRO A 442 0.61 15.79 5.09
CA PRO A 442 -0.60 15.03 4.76
C PRO A 442 -0.26 13.88 3.79
N HIS A 443 -0.84 12.71 4.06
CA HIS A 443 -0.63 11.51 3.26
C HIS A 443 -1.31 11.59 1.88
N GLY A 444 -0.93 10.69 0.98
CA GLY A 444 -1.57 10.47 -0.33
C GLY A 444 -2.88 9.69 -0.23
N GLY A 445 -3.48 9.41 -1.35
CA GLY A 445 -4.77 8.72 -1.47
C GLY A 445 -5.84 9.60 -2.11
N PRO A 446 -6.83 10.20 -1.41
CA PRO A 446 -6.97 10.40 0.05
C PRO A 446 -7.53 9.23 0.84
N ALA A 447 -8.23 8.28 0.19
CA ALA A 447 -8.75 7.07 0.83
C ALA A 447 -7.61 6.10 1.20
N SER A 448 -6.71 6.57 2.04
CA SER A 448 -5.54 5.88 2.61
C SER A 448 -5.32 6.39 4.02
N ARG A 449 -4.19 6.11 4.63
CA ARG A 449 -3.74 6.69 5.89
C ARG A 449 -2.25 6.54 6.10
N ASP A 450 -1.69 7.26 7.05
CA ASP A 450 -0.41 6.94 7.65
C ASP A 450 -0.55 5.83 8.70
N PHE A 451 0.51 5.08 8.94
CA PHE A 451 0.56 3.98 9.90
C PHE A 451 1.60 4.25 10.99
N LEU A 452 1.38 3.71 12.18
CA LEU A 452 2.33 3.80 13.29
C LEU A 452 3.45 2.75 13.12
N VAL A 453 4.22 2.93 12.04
CA VAL A 453 5.37 2.11 11.67
C VAL A 453 6.55 3.01 11.32
N PHE A 454 7.73 2.44 11.08
CA PHE A 454 8.83 3.23 10.54
C PHE A 454 8.45 3.83 9.18
N ASN A 455 8.65 5.13 9.04
CA ASN A 455 8.49 5.83 7.78
C ASN A 455 9.75 6.70 7.54
N TRP A 456 10.43 6.44 6.43
CA TRP A 456 11.68 7.11 6.08
C TRP A 456 11.53 8.63 5.95
N TRP A 457 10.38 9.12 5.47
CA TRP A 457 10.20 10.55 5.17
C TRP A 457 10.05 11.42 6.44
N PRO A 458 9.09 11.19 7.35
CA PRO A 458 9.03 11.94 8.61
C PRO A 458 10.28 11.74 9.47
N GLN A 459 10.92 10.57 9.46
CA GLN A 459 12.16 10.33 10.19
C GLN A 459 13.34 11.09 9.59
N PHE A 460 13.43 11.18 8.25
CA PHE A 460 14.39 12.06 7.59
C PHE A 460 14.25 13.50 8.06
N LEU A 461 13.03 14.05 8.03
CA LEU A 461 12.74 15.41 8.44
C LEU A 461 13.02 15.64 9.94
N ALA A 462 12.62 14.69 10.78
CA ALA A 462 12.85 14.79 12.22
C ALA A 462 14.35 14.83 12.58
N THR A 463 15.18 14.02 11.90
CA THR A 463 16.65 14.06 12.13
C THR A 463 17.28 15.38 11.72
N ARG A 464 16.62 16.22 10.88
CA ARG A 464 17.04 17.58 10.53
C ARG A 464 16.53 18.64 11.51
N GLY A 465 15.84 18.22 12.57
CA GLY A 465 15.37 19.10 13.63
C GLY A 465 13.96 19.66 13.44
N TYR A 466 13.19 19.13 12.50
CA TYR A 466 11.80 19.50 12.29
C TYR A 466 10.85 18.61 13.09
N ALA A 467 9.83 19.17 13.72
CA ALA A 467 8.65 18.41 14.10
C ALA A 467 7.87 18.07 12.84
N VAL A 468 7.26 16.86 12.76
CA VAL A 468 6.46 16.45 11.61
C VAL A 468 5.06 16.07 12.06
N LEU A 469 4.04 16.78 11.55
CA LEU A 469 2.64 16.48 11.80
C LEU A 469 2.05 15.75 10.61
N GLN A 470 1.54 14.53 10.83
CA GLN A 470 0.88 13.69 9.83
C GLN A 470 -0.60 13.53 10.21
N PRO A 471 -1.49 14.42 9.72
CA PRO A 471 -2.91 14.38 10.06
C PRO A 471 -3.63 13.26 9.31
N GLN A 472 -4.50 12.53 10.01
CA GLN A 472 -5.46 11.59 9.45
C GLN A 472 -6.78 12.36 9.20
N PHE A 473 -6.75 13.26 8.22
CA PHE A 473 -7.86 14.13 7.88
C PHE A 473 -9.09 13.33 7.44
N ARG A 474 -10.29 13.91 7.50
CA ARG A 474 -11.52 13.27 7.00
C ARG A 474 -11.33 12.86 5.54
N GLY A 475 -11.73 11.62 5.21
CA GLY A 475 -11.37 10.94 3.96
C GLY A 475 -10.37 9.81 4.18
N SER A 476 -9.60 9.83 5.29
CA SER A 476 -8.68 8.75 5.63
C SER A 476 -9.43 7.47 6.01
N THR A 477 -8.84 6.32 5.65
CA THR A 477 -9.39 4.99 5.96
C THR A 477 -9.01 4.51 7.36
N GLY A 478 -9.70 3.48 7.87
CA GLY A 478 -9.38 2.82 9.14
C GLY A 478 -9.96 3.48 10.39
N PHE A 479 -10.70 4.58 10.25
CA PHE A 479 -11.33 5.33 11.34
C PHE A 479 -12.87 5.30 11.27
N GLY A 480 -13.43 4.36 10.51
CA GLY A 480 -14.84 4.17 10.28
C GLY A 480 -15.37 4.84 9.01
N ALA A 481 -16.49 4.32 8.49
CA ALA A 481 -17.11 4.80 7.26
C ALA A 481 -17.45 6.30 7.35
N ALA A 482 -17.98 6.76 8.49
CA ALA A 482 -18.33 8.16 8.69
C ALA A 482 -17.13 9.11 8.54
N HIS A 483 -15.94 8.73 9.00
CA HIS A 483 -14.73 9.52 8.85
C HIS A 483 -14.26 9.55 7.39
N ARG A 484 -14.30 8.41 6.72
CA ARG A 484 -13.96 8.28 5.29
C ARG A 484 -14.90 9.07 4.41
N GLU A 485 -16.20 8.89 4.56
CA GLU A 485 -17.25 9.50 3.71
C GLU A 485 -17.38 10.99 3.92
N ALA A 486 -17.06 11.50 5.13
CA ALA A 486 -16.99 12.93 5.38
C ALA A 486 -15.94 13.66 4.51
N GLY A 487 -14.99 12.93 3.92
CA GLY A 487 -14.04 13.45 2.95
C GLY A 487 -14.55 13.48 1.50
N TYR A 488 -15.66 12.81 1.18
CA TYR A 488 -16.17 12.74 -0.18
C TYR A 488 -16.58 14.13 -0.69
N ARG A 489 -16.06 14.49 -1.86
CA ARG A 489 -16.23 15.81 -2.50
C ARG A 489 -15.73 16.98 -1.65
N GLN A 490 -14.77 16.72 -0.72
CA GLN A 490 -14.22 17.73 0.20
C GLN A 490 -12.74 18.07 -0.07
N TRP A 491 -12.22 17.72 -1.24
CA TRP A 491 -10.90 18.18 -1.64
C TRP A 491 -10.84 19.71 -1.62
N GLY A 492 -9.86 20.30 -0.92
CA GLY A 492 -9.76 21.75 -0.73
C GLY A 492 -10.86 22.38 0.15
N GLY A 493 -11.74 21.56 0.72
CA GLY A 493 -12.77 21.93 1.69
C GLY A 493 -12.43 21.40 3.07
N LEU A 494 -13.37 20.64 3.69
CA LEU A 494 -13.22 20.11 5.06
C LEU A 494 -11.91 19.33 5.27
N MET A 495 -11.46 18.57 4.28
CA MET A 495 -10.19 17.84 4.37
C MET A 495 -8.99 18.79 4.56
N GLN A 496 -8.97 19.92 3.84
CA GLN A 496 -7.95 20.94 3.98
C GLN A 496 -8.10 21.73 5.28
N ASP A 497 -9.34 21.93 5.73
CA ASP A 497 -9.62 22.56 7.02
C ASP A 497 -9.08 21.72 8.18
N ASP A 498 -9.22 20.39 8.13
CA ASP A 498 -8.64 19.48 9.14
C ASP A 498 -7.12 19.63 9.22
N VAL A 499 -6.42 19.66 8.07
CA VAL A 499 -4.96 19.90 8.02
C VAL A 499 -4.61 21.24 8.64
N THR A 500 -5.35 22.31 8.29
CA THR A 500 -5.16 23.68 8.79
C THR A 500 -5.37 23.76 10.31
N ASP A 501 -6.39 23.07 10.82
CA ASP A 501 -6.73 23.10 12.24
C ASP A 501 -5.69 22.31 13.07
N GLY A 502 -5.10 21.25 12.52
CA GLY A 502 -3.95 20.57 13.13
C GLY A 502 -2.75 21.49 13.29
N VAL A 503 -2.43 22.29 12.26
CA VAL A 503 -1.35 23.28 12.37
C VAL A 503 -1.65 24.32 13.45
N ARG A 504 -2.85 24.86 13.47
CA ARG A 504 -3.25 25.84 14.49
C ARG A 504 -3.19 25.28 15.90
N GLU A 505 -3.52 24.00 16.08
CA GLU A 505 -3.41 23.34 17.36
C GLU A 505 -1.94 23.20 17.81
N MET A 506 -1.02 22.86 16.91
CA MET A 506 0.40 22.79 17.21
C MET A 506 0.98 24.16 17.59
N ILE A 507 0.52 25.24 16.96
CA ILE A 507 0.86 26.63 17.34
C ILE A 507 0.27 26.97 18.71
N ARG A 508 -1.02 26.70 18.93
CA ARG A 508 -1.74 27.02 20.16
C ARG A 508 -1.12 26.34 21.40
N THR A 509 -0.64 25.12 21.24
CA THR A 509 0.03 24.35 22.31
C THR A 509 1.49 24.80 22.53
N GLY A 510 2.01 25.68 21.68
CA GLY A 510 3.39 26.17 21.75
C GLY A 510 4.43 25.16 21.26
N LEU A 511 4.00 24.09 20.59
CA LEU A 511 4.89 23.10 19.98
C LEU A 511 5.55 23.65 18.73
N ALA A 512 4.77 24.20 17.80
CA ALA A 512 5.26 24.76 16.54
C ALA A 512 5.48 26.27 16.63
N ASP A 513 6.57 26.72 16.02
CA ASP A 513 6.84 28.14 15.78
C ASP A 513 6.00 28.63 14.58
N PRO A 514 5.08 29.57 14.77
CA PRO A 514 4.16 30.01 13.70
C PRO A 514 4.86 30.59 12.46
N GLU A 515 6.09 31.10 12.59
CA GLU A 515 6.85 31.64 11.49
C GLU A 515 7.68 30.58 10.73
N ARG A 516 7.76 29.36 11.27
CA ARG A 516 8.61 28.30 10.73
C ARG A 516 7.84 27.01 10.46
N ILE A 517 6.78 27.10 9.67
CA ILE A 517 5.96 25.94 9.28
C ILE A 517 5.94 25.82 7.75
N CYS A 518 6.33 24.66 7.22
CA CYS A 518 6.10 24.32 5.82
C CYS A 518 5.08 23.18 5.72
N ILE A 519 4.41 23.10 4.59
CA ILE A 519 3.56 21.96 4.24
C ILE A 519 4.20 21.20 3.09
N ALA A 520 4.26 19.87 3.21
CA ALA A 520 4.85 18.97 2.20
C ALA A 520 3.97 17.75 2.03
N GLY A 521 3.97 17.12 0.85
CA GLY A 521 3.26 15.87 0.66
C GLY A 521 3.40 15.33 -0.76
N ALA A 522 2.94 14.07 -0.95
CA ALA A 522 2.94 13.41 -2.25
C ALA A 522 1.52 13.07 -2.71
N SER A 523 1.32 13.05 -4.03
CA SER A 523 0.02 12.67 -4.63
C SER A 523 -1.11 13.59 -4.13
N TYR A 524 -2.15 13.04 -3.47
CA TYR A 524 -3.14 13.87 -2.77
C TYR A 524 -2.47 14.78 -1.72
N GLY A 525 -1.48 14.30 -0.95
CA GLY A 525 -0.73 15.14 -0.01
C GLY A 525 0.00 16.29 -0.69
N GLY A 526 0.48 16.09 -1.92
CA GLY A 526 1.06 17.15 -2.77
C GLY A 526 0.00 18.18 -3.20
N TYR A 527 -1.20 17.72 -3.51
CA TYR A 527 -2.36 18.61 -3.71
C TYR A 527 -2.66 19.41 -2.44
N ALA A 528 -2.74 18.76 -1.28
CA ALA A 528 -3.02 19.42 -0.01
C ALA A 528 -1.94 20.45 0.35
N ALA A 529 -0.67 20.18 0.01
CA ALA A 529 0.42 21.15 0.20
C ALA A 529 0.21 22.42 -0.66
N LEU A 530 -0.17 22.25 -1.93
CA LEU A 530 -0.45 23.36 -2.83
C LEU A 530 -1.75 24.07 -2.49
N ALA A 531 -2.78 23.34 -2.02
CA ALA A 531 -4.01 23.92 -1.51
C ALA A 531 -3.75 24.78 -0.25
N GLY A 532 -2.88 24.32 0.65
CA GLY A 532 -2.39 25.10 1.77
C GLY A 532 -1.72 26.39 1.33
N ALA A 533 -0.83 26.31 0.32
CA ALA A 533 -0.15 27.50 -0.23
C ALA A 533 -1.12 28.49 -0.89
N ALA A 534 -2.19 28.01 -1.53
CA ALA A 534 -3.14 28.86 -2.27
C ALA A 534 -4.30 29.37 -1.41
N PHE A 535 -4.82 28.57 -0.48
CA PHE A 535 -6.05 28.88 0.25
C PHE A 535 -5.80 29.36 1.69
N THR A 536 -4.63 29.07 2.26
CA THR A 536 -4.19 29.55 3.59
C THR A 536 -2.74 30.05 3.54
N PRO A 537 -2.41 30.99 2.61
CA PRO A 537 -1.02 31.38 2.31
C PRO A 537 -0.27 32.01 3.48
N ASP A 538 -0.98 32.54 4.47
CA ASP A 538 -0.38 33.20 5.63
C ASP A 538 -0.01 32.22 6.77
N LEU A 539 -0.36 30.93 6.62
CA LEU A 539 -0.11 29.90 7.63
C LEU A 539 1.26 29.22 7.46
N TYR A 540 1.82 29.28 6.27
CA TYR A 540 3.01 28.53 5.91
C TYR A 540 4.14 29.45 5.41
N ALA A 541 5.37 29.06 5.73
CA ALA A 541 6.58 29.72 5.20
C ALA A 541 7.00 29.15 3.83
N CYS A 542 6.61 27.90 3.52
CA CYS A 542 6.87 27.27 2.22
C CYS A 542 5.97 26.05 1.96
N ALA A 543 5.92 25.60 0.71
CA ALA A 543 5.21 24.39 0.32
C ALA A 543 6.04 23.50 -0.61
N VAL A 544 5.94 22.17 -0.44
CA VAL A 544 6.60 21.17 -1.27
C VAL A 544 5.57 20.16 -1.78
N SER A 545 5.50 19.97 -3.08
CA SER A 545 4.60 19.01 -3.72
C SER A 545 5.40 17.99 -4.52
N VAL A 546 5.23 16.72 -4.18
CA VAL A 546 5.82 15.58 -4.90
C VAL A 546 4.70 14.86 -5.65
N ASN A 547 4.80 14.74 -6.96
CA ASN A 547 3.81 14.06 -7.81
C ASN A 547 2.36 14.51 -7.51
N GLY A 548 2.15 15.81 -7.19
CA GLY A 548 0.88 16.31 -6.69
C GLY A 548 -0.13 16.66 -7.80
N VAL A 549 -1.42 16.49 -7.49
CA VAL A 549 -2.52 16.98 -8.32
C VAL A 549 -2.63 18.51 -8.15
N THR A 550 -2.90 19.25 -9.24
CA THR A 550 -2.92 20.71 -9.23
C THR A 550 -4.16 21.32 -9.89
N ASP A 551 -4.73 20.63 -10.88
CA ASP A 551 -5.97 21.00 -11.57
C ASP A 551 -6.93 19.80 -11.54
N LEU A 552 -7.98 19.88 -10.74
CA LEU A 552 -8.91 18.76 -10.51
C LEU A 552 -9.71 18.39 -11.77
N PRO A 553 -10.29 19.33 -12.56
CA PRO A 553 -10.94 18.99 -13.82
C PRO A 553 -10.00 18.28 -14.82
N ALA A 554 -8.74 18.72 -14.93
CA ALA A 554 -7.76 18.10 -15.81
C ALA A 554 -7.41 16.67 -15.35
N MET A 555 -7.29 16.45 -14.03
CA MET A 555 -7.04 15.13 -13.45
C MET A 555 -8.21 14.18 -13.70
N MET A 556 -9.47 14.62 -13.51
CA MET A 556 -10.64 13.81 -13.81
C MET A 556 -10.71 13.41 -15.30
N GLY A 557 -10.38 14.37 -16.19
CA GLY A 557 -10.28 14.07 -17.61
C GLY A 557 -9.18 13.06 -17.93
N HIS A 558 -8.07 13.09 -17.20
CA HIS A 558 -7.00 12.09 -17.33
C HIS A 558 -7.48 10.70 -16.89
N VAL A 559 -8.06 10.56 -15.71
CA VAL A 559 -8.58 9.29 -15.20
C VAL A 559 -9.59 8.69 -16.17
N SER A 560 -10.58 9.46 -16.60
CA SER A 560 -11.59 8.99 -17.56
C SER A 560 -11.01 8.51 -18.89
N ARG A 561 -9.93 9.13 -19.36
CA ARG A 561 -9.23 8.68 -20.58
C ARG A 561 -8.43 7.40 -20.34
N GLN A 562 -7.82 7.22 -19.19
CA GLN A 562 -6.98 6.05 -18.87
C GLN A 562 -7.81 4.80 -18.61
N THR A 563 -8.88 4.92 -17.84
CA THR A 563 -9.66 3.77 -17.35
C THR A 563 -11.02 3.60 -18.04
N GLY A 564 -11.44 4.59 -18.84
CA GLY A 564 -12.79 4.68 -19.37
C GLY A 564 -13.73 5.45 -18.44
N SER A 565 -14.64 6.25 -19.04
CA SER A 565 -15.57 7.11 -18.27
C SER A 565 -16.60 6.34 -17.44
N GLU A 566 -16.87 5.08 -17.84
CA GLU A 566 -17.84 4.17 -17.23
C GLU A 566 -17.18 3.11 -16.32
N SER A 567 -15.86 3.19 -16.11
CA SER A 567 -15.15 2.26 -15.21
C SER A 567 -15.50 2.52 -13.74
N ASP A 568 -15.47 1.46 -12.92
CA ASP A 568 -15.67 1.58 -11.47
C ASP A 568 -14.68 2.55 -10.85
N TYR A 569 -13.41 2.55 -11.31
CA TYR A 569 -12.39 3.50 -10.85
C TYR A 569 -12.74 4.95 -11.17
N SER A 570 -13.29 5.22 -12.37
CA SER A 570 -13.78 6.56 -12.71
C SER A 570 -14.99 6.97 -11.86
N ALA A 571 -15.88 6.02 -11.53
CA ALA A 571 -17.02 6.24 -10.66
C ALA A 571 -16.57 6.57 -9.23
N GLU A 572 -15.70 5.76 -8.66
CA GLU A 572 -15.11 5.98 -7.33
C GLU A 572 -14.37 7.33 -7.27
N PHE A 573 -13.60 7.67 -8.30
CA PHE A 573 -12.89 8.93 -8.38
C PHE A 573 -13.85 10.14 -8.42
N LYS A 574 -15.01 10.00 -9.10
CA LYS A 574 -16.07 11.01 -9.09
C LYS A 574 -16.71 11.16 -7.70
N ASP A 575 -16.88 10.07 -6.97
CA ASP A 575 -17.42 10.11 -5.60
C ASP A 575 -16.46 10.82 -4.64
N HIS A 576 -15.17 10.60 -4.78
CA HIS A 576 -14.16 11.23 -3.95
C HIS A 576 -13.94 12.71 -4.26
N ILE A 577 -13.92 13.11 -5.52
CA ILE A 577 -13.57 14.48 -5.92
C ILE A 577 -14.81 15.31 -6.28
N GLY A 578 -15.80 14.71 -6.92
CA GLY A 578 -16.97 15.36 -7.52
C GLY A 578 -17.03 15.15 -9.03
N SER A 579 -18.09 15.66 -9.67
CA SER A 579 -18.26 15.58 -11.12
C SER A 579 -17.45 16.68 -11.82
N ILE A 580 -16.98 16.42 -13.05
CA ILE A 580 -16.32 17.43 -13.90
C ILE A 580 -17.20 18.65 -14.17
N HIS A 581 -18.52 18.51 -14.00
CA HIS A 581 -19.49 19.59 -14.12
C HIS A 581 -19.72 20.36 -12.81
N ASP A 582 -19.05 19.95 -11.71
CA ASP A 582 -19.11 20.67 -10.45
C ASP A 582 -18.32 21.97 -10.56
N SER A 583 -19.01 23.10 -10.46
CA SER A 583 -18.41 24.45 -10.55
C SER A 583 -17.35 24.69 -9.47
N ASN A 584 -17.40 23.96 -8.34
CA ASN A 584 -16.45 24.12 -7.25
C ASN A 584 -15.08 23.49 -7.53
N LEU A 585 -14.97 22.49 -8.44
CA LEU A 585 -13.69 21.86 -8.73
C LEU A 585 -12.64 22.84 -9.24
N ALA A 586 -13.04 23.78 -10.09
CA ALA A 586 -12.16 24.83 -10.58
C ALA A 586 -11.62 25.71 -9.44
N GLY A 587 -12.52 26.13 -8.52
CA GLY A 587 -12.15 26.96 -7.36
C GLY A 587 -11.32 26.22 -6.31
N ARG A 588 -11.31 24.90 -6.32
CA ARG A 588 -10.52 24.04 -5.44
C ARG A 588 -9.21 23.54 -6.08
N SER A 589 -8.91 23.99 -7.29
CA SER A 589 -7.70 23.65 -8.02
C SER A 589 -6.57 24.65 -7.73
N PRO A 590 -5.47 24.25 -7.05
CA PRO A 590 -4.38 25.17 -6.69
C PRO A 590 -3.78 25.90 -7.89
N ALA A 591 -3.67 25.24 -9.06
CA ALA A 591 -3.15 25.89 -10.27
C ALA A 591 -4.02 27.06 -10.76
N ARG A 592 -5.33 27.03 -10.48
CA ARG A 592 -6.25 28.13 -10.83
C ARG A 592 -6.29 29.24 -9.78
N ALA A 593 -5.74 28.97 -8.60
CA ALA A 593 -5.61 29.93 -7.50
C ALA A 593 -4.16 30.39 -7.29
N ALA A 594 -3.28 30.22 -8.28
CA ALA A 594 -1.86 30.53 -8.20
C ALA A 594 -1.55 31.98 -7.81
N GLU A 595 -2.42 32.95 -8.18
CA GLU A 595 -2.31 34.37 -7.80
C GLU A 595 -2.34 34.56 -6.28
N SER A 596 -3.06 33.71 -5.54
CA SER A 596 -3.19 33.77 -4.09
C SER A 596 -1.95 33.26 -3.34
N VAL A 597 -1.09 32.50 -3.99
CA VAL A 597 0.14 31.98 -3.39
C VAL A 597 1.09 33.08 -3.03
N ARG A 598 1.58 33.13 -1.78
CA ARG A 598 2.49 34.13 -1.25
C ARG A 598 3.83 33.58 -0.81
N ILE A 599 3.98 32.30 -0.76
CA ILE A 599 5.12 31.56 -0.24
C ILE A 599 5.87 30.85 -1.37
N PRO A 600 7.16 30.57 -1.21
CA PRO A 600 7.91 29.77 -2.19
C PRO A 600 7.36 28.35 -2.28
N VAL A 601 7.35 27.80 -3.51
CA VAL A 601 6.86 26.47 -3.83
C VAL A 601 7.97 25.64 -4.49
N LEU A 602 8.16 24.41 -4.01
CA LEU A 602 8.99 23.39 -4.63
C LEU A 602 8.08 22.31 -5.22
N LEU A 603 8.20 22.06 -6.52
CA LEU A 603 7.55 20.99 -7.24
C LEU A 603 8.59 19.94 -7.60
N LEU A 604 8.30 18.66 -7.31
CA LEU A 604 9.11 17.50 -7.69
C LEU A 604 8.17 16.51 -8.38
N HIS A 605 8.53 15.99 -9.57
CA HIS A 605 7.61 15.11 -10.29
C HIS A 605 8.35 14.09 -11.15
N GLY A 606 7.94 12.82 -11.02
CA GLY A 606 8.40 11.71 -11.85
C GLY A 606 7.94 11.86 -13.30
N ALA A 607 8.86 11.77 -14.25
CA ALA A 607 8.53 11.94 -15.67
C ALA A 607 7.66 10.79 -16.21
N ASP A 608 7.77 9.61 -15.61
CA ASP A 608 7.05 8.39 -16.00
C ASP A 608 5.88 8.07 -15.05
N ASP A 609 5.40 9.09 -14.31
CA ASP A 609 4.24 8.94 -13.42
C ASP A 609 2.97 8.62 -14.21
N THR A 610 2.44 7.41 -14.00
CA THR A 610 1.24 6.90 -14.66
C THR A 610 -0.05 7.17 -13.86
N VAL A 611 0.07 7.61 -12.61
CA VAL A 611 -1.06 7.90 -11.70
C VAL A 611 -1.45 9.37 -11.79
N VAL A 612 -0.50 10.26 -11.51
CA VAL A 612 -0.67 11.71 -11.65
C VAL A 612 0.26 12.17 -12.78
N PRO A 613 -0.27 12.58 -13.94
CA PRO A 613 0.60 12.94 -15.06
C PRO A 613 1.44 14.18 -14.73
N ILE A 614 2.71 14.20 -15.15
CA ILE A 614 3.65 15.31 -14.94
C ILE A 614 3.09 16.67 -15.42
N ALA A 615 2.17 16.64 -16.38
CA ALA A 615 1.44 17.81 -16.86
C ALA A 615 0.70 18.58 -15.75
N GLN A 616 0.37 17.93 -14.63
CA GLN A 616 -0.20 18.58 -13.45
C GLN A 616 0.81 19.58 -12.86
N SER A 617 2.04 19.15 -12.55
CA SER A 617 3.09 20.05 -12.05
C SER A 617 3.53 21.10 -13.07
N GLU A 618 3.58 20.77 -14.36
CA GLU A 618 3.87 21.73 -15.42
C GLU A 618 2.79 22.83 -15.52
N THR A 619 1.54 22.49 -15.25
CA THR A 619 0.42 23.45 -15.22
C THR A 619 0.56 24.37 -14.02
N MET A 620 0.91 23.85 -12.85
CA MET A 620 1.14 24.65 -11.65
C MET A 620 2.34 25.58 -11.80
N GLU A 621 3.47 25.10 -12.34
CA GLU A 621 4.65 25.92 -12.63
C GLU A 621 4.29 27.11 -13.51
N ARG A 622 3.63 26.85 -14.67
CA ARG A 622 3.21 27.93 -15.58
C ARG A 622 2.28 28.94 -14.90
N ALA A 623 1.34 28.47 -14.09
CA ALA A 623 0.41 29.35 -13.38
C ALA A 623 1.13 30.23 -12.36
N LEU A 624 2.05 29.67 -11.57
CA LEU A 624 2.86 30.41 -10.60
C LEU A 624 3.78 31.42 -11.30
N MET A 625 4.47 31.04 -12.38
CA MET A 625 5.33 31.92 -13.15
C MET A 625 4.52 33.09 -13.76
N THR A 626 3.36 32.82 -14.32
CA THR A 626 2.46 33.84 -14.88
C THR A 626 2.00 34.80 -13.80
N ALA A 627 1.76 34.31 -12.58
CA ALA A 627 1.40 35.15 -11.43
C ALA A 627 2.61 35.86 -10.76
N GLY A 628 3.83 35.69 -11.30
CA GLY A 628 5.05 36.29 -10.73
C GLY A 628 5.48 35.68 -9.39
N LYS A 629 5.13 34.40 -9.11
CA LYS A 629 5.41 33.73 -7.84
C LYS A 629 6.70 32.92 -7.90
N THR A 630 7.33 32.72 -6.73
CA THR A 630 8.55 31.95 -6.61
C THR A 630 8.23 30.43 -6.66
N CYS A 631 8.72 29.77 -7.71
CA CYS A 631 8.56 28.34 -7.91
C CYS A 631 9.89 27.72 -8.37
N THR A 632 10.21 26.57 -7.80
CA THR A 632 11.27 25.68 -8.30
C THR A 632 10.62 24.37 -8.74
N PHE A 633 10.87 23.94 -9.98
CA PHE A 633 10.37 22.65 -10.47
C PHE A 633 11.52 21.72 -10.85
N VAL A 634 11.55 20.56 -10.24
CA VAL A 634 12.53 19.48 -10.50
C VAL A 634 11.80 18.32 -11.15
N LYS A 635 12.10 18.06 -12.41
CA LYS A 635 11.65 16.86 -13.13
C LYS A 635 12.58 15.71 -12.81
N LEU A 636 12.04 14.56 -12.50
CA LEU A 636 12.77 13.33 -12.16
C LEU A 636 12.71 12.35 -13.35
N PRO A 637 13.73 12.33 -14.23
CA PRO A 637 13.69 11.49 -15.44
C PRO A 637 13.61 10.00 -15.09
N GLY A 638 12.71 9.28 -15.76
CA GLY A 638 12.53 7.85 -15.57
C GLY A 638 11.96 7.44 -14.22
N GLU A 639 11.52 8.39 -13.38
CA GLU A 639 10.90 8.09 -12.09
C GLU A 639 9.39 8.00 -12.21
N ASP A 640 8.79 7.12 -11.42
CA ASP A 640 7.36 6.88 -11.37
C ASP A 640 6.66 7.59 -10.21
N HIS A 641 5.38 7.25 -9.98
CA HIS A 641 4.58 7.81 -8.89
C HIS A 641 5.11 7.48 -7.49
N TRP A 642 5.77 6.33 -7.34
CA TRP A 642 6.12 5.75 -6.04
C TRP A 642 7.54 6.07 -5.58
N LEU A 643 8.31 6.83 -6.36
CA LEU A 643 9.74 7.06 -6.12
C LEU A 643 10.49 5.72 -6.00
N SER A 644 10.35 4.89 -7.03
CA SER A 644 10.83 3.50 -7.04
C SER A 644 12.34 3.34 -7.28
N LYS A 645 13.10 4.46 -7.33
CA LYS A 645 14.56 4.44 -7.54
C LYS A 645 15.29 5.16 -6.41
N SER A 646 16.31 4.52 -5.84
CA SER A 646 17.14 5.11 -4.77
C SER A 646 17.74 6.47 -5.15
N ALA A 647 18.23 6.61 -6.38
CA ALA A 647 18.89 7.84 -6.83
C ALA A 647 17.94 9.05 -6.85
N THR A 648 16.75 8.89 -7.43
CA THR A 648 15.74 9.94 -7.53
C THR A 648 15.07 10.21 -6.19
N ARG A 649 14.83 9.17 -5.37
CA ARG A 649 14.35 9.32 -3.99
C ARG A 649 15.33 10.14 -3.15
N THR A 650 16.63 9.85 -3.27
CA THR A 650 17.70 10.64 -2.62
C THR A 650 17.72 12.07 -3.15
N GLN A 651 17.54 12.28 -4.44
CA GLN A 651 17.45 13.61 -5.03
C GLN A 651 16.27 14.40 -4.44
N VAL A 652 15.09 13.80 -4.34
CA VAL A 652 13.91 14.41 -3.69
C VAL A 652 14.25 14.87 -2.28
N LEU A 653 14.90 14.02 -1.47
CA LEU A 653 15.28 14.38 -0.10
C LEU A 653 16.31 15.52 -0.03
N ARG A 654 17.30 15.54 -0.90
CA ARG A 654 18.30 16.62 -0.95
C ARG A 654 17.70 17.96 -1.38
N GLU A 655 16.82 17.96 -2.38
CA GLU A 655 16.11 19.17 -2.81
C GLU A 655 15.22 19.70 -1.68
N MET A 656 14.49 18.80 -0.99
CA MET A 656 13.68 19.19 0.16
C MET A 656 14.54 19.73 1.31
N GLU A 657 15.64 19.05 1.67
CA GLU A 657 16.56 19.49 2.71
C GLU A 657 17.06 20.92 2.46
N THR A 658 17.53 21.17 1.23
CA THR A 658 18.03 22.48 0.83
C THR A 658 16.94 23.53 0.88
N PHE A 659 15.75 23.21 0.37
CA PHE A 659 14.62 24.12 0.32
C PHE A 659 14.08 24.45 1.72
N LEU A 660 13.84 23.45 2.55
CA LEU A 660 13.35 23.61 3.92
C LEU A 660 14.36 24.39 4.80
N ALA A 661 15.65 24.08 4.71
CA ALA A 661 16.69 24.80 5.46
C ALA A 661 16.73 26.29 5.09
N ARG A 662 16.46 26.64 3.84
CA ARG A 662 16.38 28.04 3.40
C ARG A 662 15.19 28.80 4.00
N HIS A 663 14.04 28.12 4.11
CA HIS A 663 12.78 28.80 4.43
C HIS A 663 12.34 28.59 5.90
N LEU A 664 12.80 27.56 6.59
CA LEU A 664 12.49 27.32 7.98
C LEU A 664 13.59 27.77 8.97
N ARG A 665 14.79 28.15 8.45
CA ARG A 665 15.92 28.63 9.27
C ARG A 665 16.02 27.89 10.59
N ALA A 666 16.46 26.63 10.55
CA ALA A 666 16.77 25.90 11.78
C ALA A 666 17.73 26.78 12.61
N GLN A 667 17.32 27.18 13.80
CA GLN A 667 18.26 27.80 14.74
C GLN A 667 19.19 26.68 15.17
N ASP A 668 20.51 26.89 14.95
CA ASP A 668 21.59 25.99 15.40
C ASP A 668 21.56 25.77 16.93
#